data_d2aa567dd74ad4619ab27d8e6d4aa2e7
#
_entry.id   d2aa567dd74ad4619ab27d8e6d4aa2e7
#
_cell.length_a   1.000
_cell.length_b   1.000
_cell.length_c   1.000
_cell.angle_alpha   90.00
_cell.angle_beta   90.00
_cell.angle_gamma   90.00
#
_symmetry.space_group_name_H-M   'P 1'
#
loop_
_entity.id
_entity.type
_entity.pdbx_description
1 polymer ?
#
loop_
_entity_poly.entity_id
_entity_poly.type
_entity_poly.pdbx_seq_one_letter_code
_entity_poly.pdbx_strand_id
1 'polypeptide(L)'
;MIRSNRREFIQATTGSLLLKSVNVSGSPGCPAKDDRRFAAFVHTNTEGKSWTIGNSLVEREVRFDPDLGLHTTSWRHHVTGTDFMKTARKQGKRGEEFSLWVDGDSLRGSDGSAWELIDASTRKLNPSGESLAFHLRAKTKSVDVTIFFAVFDGHPVVQKWIAITNWGTVPVTISHLSFESLSIAPGPPDVLQASGFYASQPREVFFTGRVDDTAVLERNSLTGEGYIAMNGAPGYTKRTELAGWGEGVQLMYDTDLFPFERNILPGETFTSAKSSIAFFADGKGFADPRWVIPLYTSQILMKKGAGYQPPWIYNTWEPFERGITKQITMDLIAAAGRMGLDVFTIDDGWQADYGDNAINRQLFPSGLDEIQAEVEQKGMRLGLWVPLAAISMKTAVAREHPEWICKDMHGKPKFTGTMEGSDAVMCLATPYRELAAKRISELIGRYHLAYVKVDLTTVFNAYGESPGCYAQGHDHNSWAESLERIYEGIQFVTDHIYHDHPEVLLDLTFELWGQKHIIDYGLLAAGDLDWLSNVDDGSPASAGPRQARALLYLRSLAIPSEAMLIGNLQAEMASLEDRLATAMGAGPLFLGDLRKLTAEQQDWYGEKIRWFKRLRQDIPLLEGFFPLGNWQQPGAATWDGFARLSRRGEGIIVLFKNESHLHKVEVKLPVFPDGTFHVRSAMTGQVVGTRTGEELRQGIQIRLPPEHQVEMLEIRT
;
A
#
# COMPACT_ATOMS: atom_id res chain seq x y z
N MET A 1 -40.47 -21.43 -0.11
CA MET A 1 -39.89 -22.77 -0.07
C MET A 1 -38.79 -22.85 -1.10
N ILE A 2 -37.60 -22.37 -0.76
CA ILE A 2 -36.32 -22.76 -1.40
C ILE A 2 -35.31 -22.67 -0.28
N ARG A 3 -35.10 -23.77 0.43
CA ARG A 3 -33.90 -24.03 1.22
C ARG A 3 -33.01 -24.85 0.31
N SER A 4 -31.98 -24.27 -0.26
CA SER A 4 -30.93 -25.02 -0.94
C SER A 4 -29.58 -24.38 -0.66
N ASN A 5 -28.73 -25.20 -0.04
CA ASN A 5 -27.29 -25.24 -0.16
C ASN A 5 -26.42 -24.07 0.35
N ARG A 6 -26.61 -23.69 1.62
CA ARG A 6 -25.57 -22.96 2.39
C ARG A 6 -24.30 -23.80 2.64
N ARG A 7 -24.36 -25.13 2.55
CA ARG A 7 -23.19 -26.00 2.85
C ARG A 7 -22.17 -26.14 1.73
N GLU A 8 -22.55 -25.97 0.48
CA GLU A 8 -21.59 -26.09 -0.63
C GLU A 8 -20.78 -24.82 -0.89
N PHE A 9 -21.31 -23.65 -0.53
CA PHE A 9 -20.60 -22.39 -0.67
C PHE A 9 -19.54 -22.16 0.42
N ILE A 10 -19.79 -22.65 1.64
CA ILE A 10 -18.85 -22.56 2.78
C ILE A 10 -17.63 -23.48 2.61
N GLN A 11 -17.77 -24.61 1.90
CA GLN A 11 -16.63 -25.47 1.58
C GLN A 11 -15.71 -24.93 0.48
N ALA A 12 -16.16 -23.98 -0.34
CA ALA A 12 -15.34 -23.33 -1.37
C ALA A 12 -14.47 -22.20 -0.82
N THR A 13 -14.82 -21.62 0.33
CA THR A 13 -14.05 -20.51 0.93
C THR A 13 -12.96 -20.95 1.92
N THR A 14 -12.98 -22.19 2.40
CA THR A 14 -11.93 -22.75 3.26
C THR A 14 -10.84 -23.50 2.50
N GLY A 15 -10.97 -23.64 1.20
CA GLY A 15 -10.00 -24.35 0.39
C GLY A 15 -9.61 -23.56 -0.84
N SER A 16 -8.50 -22.86 -0.78
CA SER A 16 -7.77 -22.32 -1.93
C SER A 16 -7.74 -20.80 -2.06
N LEU A 17 -6.94 -20.14 -1.26
CA LEU A 17 -6.05 -19.12 -1.84
C LEU A 17 -4.95 -19.84 -2.65
N LEU A 18 -5.36 -20.60 -3.64
CA LEU A 18 -4.53 -21.01 -4.76
C LEU A 18 -4.49 -19.83 -5.73
N LEU A 19 -3.46 -19.01 -5.58
CA LEU A 19 -2.97 -18.19 -6.67
C LEU A 19 -2.67 -19.12 -7.86
N LYS A 20 -3.65 -19.31 -8.73
CA LYS A 20 -3.40 -19.86 -10.05
C LYS A 20 -2.52 -18.86 -10.77
N SER A 21 -1.30 -19.29 -11.09
CA SER A 21 -0.40 -18.59 -11.99
C SER A 21 -1.15 -18.27 -13.30
N VAL A 22 -1.46 -17.01 -13.51
CA VAL A 22 -1.77 -16.50 -14.85
C VAL A 22 -0.43 -16.43 -15.56
N ASN A 23 -0.22 -17.30 -16.52
CA ASN A 23 0.89 -17.20 -17.46
C ASN A 23 0.70 -15.94 -18.30
N VAL A 24 1.29 -14.84 -17.86
CA VAL A 24 1.52 -13.66 -18.69
C VAL A 24 2.70 -14.00 -19.59
N SER A 25 2.40 -14.34 -20.82
CA SER A 25 3.39 -14.53 -21.86
C SER A 25 4.05 -13.21 -22.21
N GLY A 26 5.33 -13.09 -21.91
CA GLY A 26 6.25 -12.20 -22.61
C GLY A 26 6.45 -10.81 -22.03
N SER A 27 7.27 -10.71 -20.98
CA SER A 27 8.08 -9.51 -20.73
C SER A 27 9.56 -9.91 -20.73
N PRO A 28 10.41 -9.28 -21.54
CA PRO A 28 11.85 -9.51 -21.48
C PRO A 28 12.40 -8.71 -20.31
N GLY A 29 12.91 -9.39 -19.29
CA GLY A 29 13.64 -8.72 -18.21
C GLY A 29 13.54 -9.36 -16.83
N CYS A 30 13.28 -10.65 -16.75
CA CYS A 30 13.53 -11.36 -15.50
C CYS A 30 15.05 -11.43 -15.28
N PRO A 31 15.57 -11.03 -14.08
CA PRO A 31 16.97 -11.25 -13.78
C PRO A 31 17.30 -12.73 -13.89
N ALA A 32 18.54 -13.02 -14.31
CA ALA A 32 19.05 -14.34 -14.64
C ALA A 32 18.51 -15.41 -13.68
N LYS A 33 17.88 -16.43 -14.26
CA LYS A 33 17.61 -17.71 -13.61
C LYS A 33 18.89 -18.18 -12.94
N ASP A 34 18.77 -18.52 -11.64
CA ASP A 34 19.76 -19.28 -10.85
C ASP A 34 20.71 -18.47 -9.98
N ASP A 35 20.18 -17.58 -9.13
CA ASP A 35 20.95 -17.16 -7.95
C ASP A 35 20.42 -17.88 -6.69
N ARG A 36 20.68 -19.20 -6.64
CA ARG A 36 20.37 -20.07 -5.48
C ARG A 36 20.92 -19.53 -4.16
N ARG A 37 21.82 -18.54 -4.20
CA ARG A 37 22.40 -17.91 -3.03
C ARG A 37 21.38 -17.17 -2.17
N PHE A 38 20.26 -16.73 -2.76
CA PHE A 38 19.22 -15.98 -2.05
C PHE A 38 17.93 -16.77 -1.82
N ALA A 39 17.96 -18.09 -2.10
CA ALA A 39 16.78 -18.92 -1.94
C ALA A 39 16.34 -19.02 -0.47
N ALA A 40 15.04 -18.94 -0.26
CA ALA A 40 14.43 -19.18 1.04
C ALA A 40 14.52 -20.67 1.41
N PHE A 41 14.65 -20.92 2.70
CA PHE A 41 14.72 -22.28 3.25
C PHE A 41 13.96 -22.42 4.56
N VAL A 42 13.57 -23.65 4.88
CA VAL A 42 13.15 -24.05 6.23
C VAL A 42 13.98 -25.27 6.64
N HIS A 43 14.63 -25.19 7.79
CA HIS A 43 15.32 -26.31 8.42
C HIS A 43 14.58 -26.74 9.66
N THR A 44 14.34 -28.03 9.81
CA THR A 44 13.61 -28.63 10.93
C THR A 44 14.53 -29.52 11.76
N ASN A 45 14.57 -29.26 13.05
CA ASN A 45 15.13 -30.16 14.05
C ASN A 45 13.98 -30.70 14.91
N THR A 46 13.41 -31.81 14.52
CA THR A 46 12.25 -32.42 15.18
C THR A 46 12.56 -32.90 16.58
N GLU A 47 13.77 -33.41 16.86
CA GLU A 47 14.20 -33.86 18.19
C GLU A 47 14.28 -32.67 19.17
N GLY A 48 14.81 -31.53 18.72
CA GLY A 48 14.90 -30.32 19.51
C GLY A 48 13.68 -29.44 19.47
N LYS A 49 12.62 -29.82 18.73
CA LYS A 49 11.41 -28.97 18.47
C LYS A 49 11.77 -27.55 18.11
N SER A 50 12.75 -27.39 17.23
CA SER A 50 13.19 -26.10 16.70
C SER A 50 13.19 -26.10 15.18
N TRP A 51 12.83 -24.94 14.63
CA TRP A 51 12.73 -24.68 13.19
C TRP A 51 13.39 -23.38 12.85
N THR A 52 14.10 -23.37 11.76
CA THR A 52 14.74 -22.18 11.24
C THR A 52 14.14 -21.85 9.88
N ILE A 53 13.62 -20.65 9.72
CA ILE A 53 13.17 -20.13 8.43
C ILE A 53 14.02 -18.92 8.07
N GLY A 54 14.48 -18.82 6.81
CA GLY A 54 15.34 -17.74 6.39
C GLY A 54 15.76 -17.83 4.93
N ASN A 55 16.71 -16.97 4.60
CA ASN A 55 17.48 -16.95 3.37
C ASN A 55 18.91 -16.47 3.69
N SER A 56 19.74 -16.18 2.68
CA SER A 56 21.10 -15.68 2.94
C SER A 56 21.19 -14.29 3.57
N LEU A 57 20.07 -13.58 3.72
CA LEU A 57 20.02 -12.23 4.29
C LEU A 57 19.47 -12.20 5.71
N VAL A 58 18.52 -13.08 6.02
CA VAL A 58 17.81 -13.13 7.30
C VAL A 58 17.53 -14.57 7.73
N GLU A 59 17.58 -14.82 9.03
CA GLU A 59 17.29 -16.13 9.62
C GLU A 59 16.56 -15.95 10.95
N ARG A 60 15.41 -16.62 11.12
CA ARG A 60 14.63 -16.67 12.37
C ARG A 60 14.53 -18.11 12.84
N GLU A 61 15.02 -18.38 14.05
CA GLU A 61 14.85 -19.66 14.72
C GLU A 61 13.68 -19.58 15.70
N VAL A 62 12.72 -20.48 15.54
CA VAL A 62 11.55 -20.60 16.38
C VAL A 62 11.55 -21.96 17.07
N ARG A 63 11.22 -22.00 18.34
CA ARG A 63 11.17 -23.22 19.14
C ARG A 63 9.84 -23.36 19.86
N PHE A 64 9.38 -24.59 20.01
CA PHE A 64 8.29 -24.93 20.91
C PHE A 64 8.85 -25.67 22.14
N ASP A 65 8.56 -25.13 23.32
CA ASP A 65 8.94 -25.69 24.61
C ASP A 65 7.67 -25.92 25.45
N PRO A 66 7.52 -27.06 26.12
CA PRO A 66 6.33 -27.36 26.94
C PRO A 66 6.04 -26.35 28.06
N ASP A 67 7.09 -25.69 28.58
CA ASP A 67 6.96 -24.70 29.67
C ASP A 67 6.88 -23.25 29.10
N LEU A 68 7.60 -22.99 28.03
CA LEU A 68 7.77 -21.64 27.46
C LEU A 68 6.90 -21.38 26.23
N GLY A 69 6.17 -22.38 25.74
CA GLY A 69 5.37 -22.27 24.53
C GLY A 69 6.19 -22.04 23.25
N LEU A 70 5.55 -21.42 22.26
CA LEU A 70 6.20 -21.04 21.01
C LEU A 70 6.96 -19.72 21.22
N HIS A 71 8.23 -19.70 20.86
CA HIS A 71 9.07 -18.50 21.01
C HIS A 71 10.22 -18.45 20.03
N THR A 72 10.58 -17.26 19.58
CA THR A 72 11.76 -17.00 18.78
C THR A 72 13.01 -17.06 19.65
N THR A 73 13.97 -17.87 19.24
CA THR A 73 15.24 -18.05 19.96
C THR A 73 16.39 -17.28 19.37
N SER A 74 16.38 -17.02 18.06
CA SER A 74 17.37 -16.24 17.34
C SER A 74 16.70 -15.53 16.16
N TRP A 75 17.11 -14.31 15.88
CA TRP A 75 16.75 -13.62 14.67
C TRP A 75 17.92 -12.81 14.18
N ARG A 76 18.56 -13.33 13.14
CA ARG A 76 19.86 -12.87 12.66
C ARG A 76 19.76 -12.13 11.34
N HIS A 77 20.41 -10.98 11.26
CA HIS A 77 20.71 -10.30 10.01
C HIS A 77 22.08 -10.73 9.50
N HIS A 78 22.12 -11.47 8.41
CA HIS A 78 23.38 -12.07 7.94
C HIS A 78 24.38 -11.06 7.37
N VAL A 79 23.90 -9.91 6.86
CA VAL A 79 24.78 -8.86 6.31
C VAL A 79 25.68 -8.26 7.38
N THR A 80 25.17 -8.09 8.61
CA THR A 80 25.92 -7.53 9.73
C THR A 80 26.37 -8.59 10.73
N GLY A 81 25.77 -9.77 10.71
CA GLY A 81 25.98 -10.86 11.66
C GLY A 81 25.25 -10.64 13.00
N THR A 82 24.46 -9.59 13.12
CA THR A 82 23.73 -9.24 14.35
C THR A 82 22.58 -10.19 14.60
N ASP A 83 22.50 -10.71 15.83
CA ASP A 83 21.32 -11.43 16.35
C ASP A 83 20.56 -10.49 17.28
N PHE A 84 19.46 -9.94 16.79
CA PHE A 84 18.66 -8.95 17.50
C PHE A 84 17.97 -9.50 18.76
N MET A 85 17.83 -10.82 18.90
CA MET A 85 17.26 -11.45 20.10
C MET A 85 18.26 -11.51 21.26
N LYS A 86 19.58 -11.43 21.01
CA LYS A 86 20.60 -11.57 22.06
C LYS A 86 20.59 -10.42 23.06
N THR A 87 20.34 -9.21 22.59
CA THR A 87 20.29 -8.01 23.47
C THR A 87 19.10 -8.09 24.39
N ALA A 88 17.92 -8.44 23.87
CA ALA A 88 16.72 -8.62 24.66
C ALA A 88 16.85 -9.73 25.73
N ARG A 89 17.53 -10.83 25.39
CA ARG A 89 17.78 -11.95 26.35
C ARG A 89 18.62 -11.53 27.54
N LYS A 90 19.61 -10.64 27.34
CA LYS A 90 20.46 -10.13 28.44
C LYS A 90 19.64 -9.40 29.50
N GLN A 91 18.49 -8.85 29.13
CA GLN A 91 17.58 -8.14 30.02
C GLN A 91 16.48 -9.03 30.62
N GLY A 92 16.48 -10.33 30.29
CA GLY A 92 15.52 -11.30 30.82
C GLY A 92 14.10 -11.19 30.22
N LYS A 93 13.90 -10.35 29.20
CA LYS A 93 12.62 -10.18 28.53
C LYS A 93 12.47 -11.21 27.41
N ARG A 94 11.27 -11.72 27.23
CA ARG A 94 10.88 -12.62 26.15
C ARG A 94 9.66 -12.07 25.44
N GLY A 95 9.64 -12.17 24.12
CA GLY A 95 8.43 -11.92 23.34
C GLY A 95 7.36 -12.99 23.60
N GLU A 96 6.12 -12.61 23.43
CA GLU A 96 4.98 -13.52 23.57
C GLU A 96 4.67 -14.28 22.29
N GLU A 97 5.36 -13.98 21.19
CA GLU A 97 5.05 -14.39 19.83
C GLU A 97 3.70 -13.85 19.34
N PHE A 98 2.65 -14.16 20.04
CA PHE A 98 1.30 -13.64 19.84
C PHE A 98 0.56 -13.62 21.17
N SER A 99 -0.49 -12.81 21.24
CA SER A 99 -1.47 -12.85 22.34
C SER A 99 -2.87 -12.53 21.86
N LEU A 100 -3.86 -13.12 22.49
CA LEU A 100 -5.28 -12.91 22.19
C LEU A 100 -6.12 -13.16 23.44
N TRP A 101 -7.31 -12.59 23.43
CA TRP A 101 -8.31 -12.92 24.44
C TRP A 101 -9.42 -13.73 23.78
N VAL A 102 -9.78 -14.85 24.43
CA VAL A 102 -10.86 -15.74 24.01
C VAL A 102 -11.93 -15.71 25.09
N ASP A 103 -13.10 -15.14 24.80
CA ASP A 103 -14.19 -14.95 25.76
C ASP A 103 -13.71 -14.27 27.06
N GLY A 104 -12.87 -13.27 26.94
CA GLY A 104 -12.31 -12.49 28.05
C GLY A 104 -11.10 -13.09 28.76
N ASP A 105 -10.68 -14.32 28.43
CA ASP A 105 -9.48 -14.95 29.00
C ASP A 105 -8.26 -14.76 28.09
N SER A 106 -7.15 -14.31 28.66
CA SER A 106 -5.90 -14.05 27.92
C SER A 106 -5.15 -15.36 27.65
N LEU A 107 -4.77 -15.57 26.38
CA LEU A 107 -3.87 -16.63 25.92
C LEU A 107 -2.64 -16.01 25.26
N ARG A 108 -1.44 -16.53 25.59
CA ARG A 108 -0.17 -16.03 25.07
C ARG A 108 0.62 -17.17 24.44
N GLY A 109 1.27 -16.92 23.30
CA GLY A 109 2.08 -17.91 22.63
C GLY A 109 3.25 -18.44 23.46
N SER A 110 3.78 -17.59 24.35
CA SER A 110 4.87 -17.91 25.29
C SER A 110 4.43 -18.67 26.55
N ASP A 111 3.18 -19.09 26.66
CA ASP A 111 2.70 -19.92 27.77
C ASP A 111 2.56 -21.38 27.31
N GLY A 112 3.56 -22.21 27.57
CA GLY A 112 3.52 -23.62 27.19
C GLY A 112 2.44 -24.44 27.90
N SER A 113 1.96 -23.96 29.06
CA SER A 113 0.86 -24.62 29.78
C SER A 113 -0.48 -24.44 29.05
N ALA A 114 -0.63 -23.37 28.27
CA ALA A 114 -1.85 -23.06 27.53
C ALA A 114 -2.01 -23.85 26.24
N TRP A 115 -0.91 -24.36 25.64
CA TRP A 115 -0.89 -24.90 24.30
C TRP A 115 -0.40 -26.34 24.20
N GLU A 116 -0.92 -27.04 23.20
CA GLU A 116 -0.39 -28.29 22.69
C GLU A 116 0.06 -28.05 21.22
N LEU A 117 1.31 -28.38 20.91
CA LEU A 117 1.77 -28.39 19.53
C LEU A 117 1.26 -29.65 18.82
N ILE A 118 0.34 -29.49 17.89
CA ILE A 118 -0.24 -30.58 17.11
C ILE A 118 0.69 -30.99 15.99
N ASP A 119 1.12 -30.02 15.16
CA ASP A 119 2.08 -30.26 14.09
C ASP A 119 2.82 -28.98 13.68
N ALA A 120 3.85 -29.16 12.85
CA ALA A 120 4.51 -28.09 12.13
C ALA A 120 4.71 -28.50 10.66
N SER A 121 4.36 -27.64 9.73
CA SER A 121 4.36 -27.92 8.30
C SER A 121 5.07 -26.82 7.50
N THR A 122 5.55 -27.19 6.31
CA THR A 122 6.24 -26.26 5.40
C THR A 122 5.58 -26.25 4.03
N ARG A 123 5.64 -25.12 3.33
CA ARG A 123 5.11 -24.97 1.98
C ARG A 123 5.95 -24.00 1.16
N LYS A 124 6.12 -24.31 -0.12
CA LYS A 124 6.63 -23.36 -1.11
C LYS A 124 5.62 -22.25 -1.37
N LEU A 125 6.10 -21.02 -1.55
CA LEU A 125 5.31 -19.85 -1.84
C LEU A 125 5.44 -19.40 -3.30
N ASN A 126 4.45 -18.63 -3.74
CA ASN A 126 4.47 -17.88 -4.98
C ASN A 126 4.21 -16.39 -4.62
N PRO A 127 5.06 -15.42 -5.03
CA PRO A 127 6.32 -15.64 -5.74
C PRO A 127 7.33 -16.43 -4.89
N SER A 128 8.48 -16.83 -5.43
CA SER A 128 9.45 -17.73 -4.83
C SER A 128 9.75 -17.47 -3.35
N GLY A 129 9.56 -18.47 -2.51
CA GLY A 129 9.76 -18.38 -1.07
C GLY A 129 9.37 -19.66 -0.32
N GLU A 130 9.47 -19.62 0.99
CA GLU A 130 9.08 -20.71 1.91
C GLU A 130 8.16 -20.18 3.00
N SER A 131 7.22 -21.01 3.44
CA SER A 131 6.46 -20.80 4.66
C SER A 131 6.62 -21.95 5.63
N LEU A 132 6.53 -21.61 6.92
CA LEU A 132 6.52 -22.53 8.06
C LEU A 132 5.24 -22.21 8.85
N ALA A 133 4.48 -23.24 9.19
CA ALA A 133 3.27 -23.10 9.98
C ALA A 133 3.33 -24.00 11.23
N PHE A 134 2.87 -23.47 12.36
CA PHE A 134 2.70 -24.20 13.62
C PHE A 134 1.23 -24.28 13.97
N HIS A 135 0.70 -25.48 14.13
CA HIS A 135 -0.66 -25.70 14.58
C HIS A 135 -0.66 -25.96 16.10
N LEU A 136 -1.21 -25.02 16.84
CA LEU A 136 -1.35 -25.08 18.30
C LEU A 136 -2.82 -25.24 18.68
N ARG A 137 -3.08 -26.17 19.60
CA ARG A 137 -4.40 -26.35 20.22
C ARG A 137 -4.41 -25.77 21.63
N ALA A 138 -5.40 -24.92 21.92
CA ALA A 138 -5.58 -24.41 23.26
C ALA A 138 -6.12 -25.53 24.20
N LYS A 139 -5.50 -25.65 25.37
CA LYS A 139 -5.91 -26.71 26.36
C LYS A 139 -7.14 -26.34 27.17
N THR A 140 -7.46 -25.03 27.25
CA THR A 140 -8.55 -24.52 28.10
C THR A 140 -9.71 -23.90 27.35
N LYS A 141 -9.55 -23.68 26.02
CA LYS A 141 -10.55 -23.08 25.15
C LYS A 141 -10.72 -23.92 23.89
N SER A 142 -11.89 -23.85 23.27
CA SER A 142 -12.19 -24.60 22.04
C SER A 142 -11.66 -23.91 20.79
N VAL A 143 -10.40 -23.45 20.82
CA VAL A 143 -9.76 -22.80 19.68
C VAL A 143 -8.42 -23.45 19.33
N ASP A 144 -8.16 -23.53 18.03
CA ASP A 144 -6.84 -23.82 17.49
C ASP A 144 -6.25 -22.52 16.91
N VAL A 145 -4.93 -22.35 17.05
CA VAL A 145 -4.21 -21.22 16.47
C VAL A 145 -3.12 -21.76 15.56
N THR A 146 -3.16 -21.40 14.29
CA THR A 146 -2.08 -21.70 13.35
C THR A 146 -1.26 -20.44 13.12
N ILE A 147 0.03 -20.50 13.46
CA ILE A 147 0.98 -19.40 13.27
C ILE A 147 1.76 -19.65 12.00
N PHE A 148 1.73 -18.71 11.08
CA PHE A 148 2.44 -18.78 9.80
C PHE A 148 3.62 -17.82 9.81
N PHE A 149 4.75 -18.29 9.29
CA PHE A 149 5.91 -17.49 8.95
C PHE A 149 6.19 -17.66 7.46
N ALA A 150 6.63 -16.59 6.80
CA ALA A 150 6.99 -16.62 5.39
C ALA A 150 8.27 -15.82 5.15
N VAL A 151 9.13 -16.34 4.28
CA VAL A 151 10.35 -15.68 3.80
C VAL A 151 10.39 -15.79 2.29
N PHE A 152 10.75 -14.71 1.61
CA PHE A 152 10.81 -14.64 0.16
C PHE A 152 12.27 -14.57 -0.31
N ASP A 153 12.53 -15.13 -1.49
CA ASP A 153 13.87 -15.14 -2.08
C ASP A 153 14.40 -13.71 -2.26
N GLY A 154 15.60 -13.46 -1.74
CA GLY A 154 16.27 -12.17 -1.90
C GLY A 154 15.75 -11.01 -1.05
N HIS A 155 14.80 -11.24 -0.15
CA HIS A 155 14.27 -10.22 0.75
C HIS A 155 14.67 -10.49 2.21
N PRO A 156 15.27 -9.53 2.94
CA PRO A 156 15.64 -9.69 4.35
C PRO A 156 14.42 -9.49 5.27
N VAL A 157 13.30 -10.14 4.95
CA VAL A 157 12.00 -9.93 5.58
C VAL A 157 11.42 -11.26 6.04
N VAL A 158 10.91 -11.28 7.25
CA VAL A 158 10.01 -12.34 7.74
C VAL A 158 8.62 -11.79 7.89
N GLN A 159 7.68 -12.37 7.17
CA GLN A 159 6.24 -12.09 7.30
C GLN A 159 5.61 -13.09 8.26
N LYS A 160 4.64 -12.64 9.06
CA LYS A 160 3.92 -13.50 10.01
C LYS A 160 2.44 -13.13 10.09
N TRP A 161 1.59 -14.14 10.29
CA TRP A 161 0.16 -13.97 10.60
C TRP A 161 -0.34 -15.19 11.37
N ILE A 162 -1.54 -15.08 11.89
CA ILE A 162 -2.18 -16.20 12.62
C ILE A 162 -3.58 -16.47 12.07
N ALA A 163 -3.98 -17.73 12.10
CA ALA A 163 -5.34 -18.16 11.86
C ALA A 163 -5.91 -18.81 13.14
N ILE A 164 -7.12 -18.41 13.53
CA ILE A 164 -7.80 -18.87 14.73
C ILE A 164 -9.05 -19.61 14.30
N THR A 165 -9.13 -20.90 14.64
CA THR A 165 -10.26 -21.77 14.30
C THR A 165 -11.04 -22.15 15.56
N ASN A 166 -12.35 -21.93 15.54
CA ASN A 166 -13.23 -22.43 16.58
C ASN A 166 -13.65 -23.88 16.26
N TRP A 167 -13.09 -24.85 16.98
CA TRP A 167 -13.48 -26.26 16.85
C TRP A 167 -14.58 -26.69 17.84
N GLY A 168 -15.05 -25.78 18.69
CA GLY A 168 -16.12 -26.02 19.65
C GLY A 168 -17.50 -26.07 18.99
N THR A 169 -18.51 -26.11 19.84
CA THR A 169 -19.94 -26.21 19.45
C THR A 169 -20.70 -24.90 19.66
N VAL A 170 -20.06 -23.90 20.25
CA VAL A 170 -20.61 -22.57 20.52
C VAL A 170 -19.69 -21.49 19.91
N PRO A 171 -20.23 -20.34 19.54
CA PRO A 171 -19.40 -19.22 19.11
C PRO A 171 -18.38 -18.81 20.18
N VAL A 172 -17.20 -18.32 19.75
CA VAL A 172 -16.19 -17.72 20.62
C VAL A 172 -15.90 -16.29 20.16
N THR A 173 -15.66 -15.40 21.11
CA THR A 173 -15.31 -14.01 20.82
C THR A 173 -13.81 -13.80 21.04
N ILE A 174 -13.12 -13.34 19.99
CA ILE A 174 -11.71 -12.98 20.03
C ILE A 174 -11.60 -11.47 20.18
N SER A 175 -10.74 -11.01 21.08
CA SER A 175 -10.40 -9.60 21.26
C SER A 175 -8.92 -9.42 21.63
N HIS A 176 -8.44 -8.20 21.70
CA HIS A 176 -7.06 -7.88 22.07
C HIS A 176 -6.02 -8.72 21.29
N LEU A 177 -6.15 -8.78 19.97
CA LEU A 177 -5.32 -9.64 19.14
C LEU A 177 -4.00 -8.96 18.75
N SER A 178 -2.88 -9.48 19.30
CA SER A 178 -1.51 -9.19 18.84
C SER A 178 -1.02 -10.38 18.01
N PHE A 179 -0.76 -10.15 16.72
CA PHE A 179 -0.30 -11.21 15.81
C PHE A 179 1.23 -11.26 15.67
N GLU A 180 1.95 -10.26 16.20
CA GLU A 180 3.40 -10.27 16.39
C GLU A 180 3.76 -9.63 17.73
N SER A 181 4.52 -10.31 18.57
CA SER A 181 4.97 -9.81 19.86
C SER A 181 6.38 -10.31 20.14
N LEU A 182 7.35 -9.41 20.02
CA LEU A 182 8.76 -9.73 20.06
C LEU A 182 9.50 -8.90 21.10
N SER A 183 10.45 -9.54 21.78
CA SER A 183 11.55 -8.83 22.45
C SER A 183 12.74 -8.81 21.52
N ILE A 184 12.92 -7.71 20.82
CA ILE A 184 13.93 -7.50 19.79
C ILE A 184 14.52 -6.10 19.98
N ALA A 185 15.84 -5.96 19.90
CA ALA A 185 16.48 -4.68 20.06
C ALA A 185 17.73 -4.55 19.19
N PRO A 186 17.86 -3.49 18.39
CA PRO A 186 19.07 -3.22 17.61
C PRO A 186 20.21 -2.65 18.46
N GLY A 187 19.91 -2.08 19.63
CA GLY A 187 20.86 -1.34 20.49
C GLY A 187 20.31 0.03 20.89
N PRO A 188 21.15 1.05 21.13
CA PRO A 188 20.66 2.40 21.41
C PRO A 188 19.77 2.90 20.26
N PRO A 189 18.46 3.12 20.48
CA PRO A 189 17.53 3.30 19.40
C PRO A 189 17.40 4.75 18.94
N ASP A 190 17.36 4.93 17.61
CA ASP A 190 16.64 6.01 16.97
C ASP A 190 15.38 5.40 16.34
N VAL A 191 14.25 6.02 16.55
CA VAL A 191 12.97 5.54 16.03
C VAL A 191 12.40 6.55 15.04
N LEU A 192 12.15 6.10 13.82
CA LEU A 192 11.49 6.87 12.78
C LEU A 192 10.11 6.26 12.52
N GLN A 193 9.08 7.05 12.68
CA GLN A 193 7.71 6.68 12.33
C GLN A 193 7.43 7.10 10.89
N ALA A 194 7.17 6.12 10.03
CA ALA A 194 6.71 6.36 8.67
C ALA A 194 5.19 6.41 8.67
N SER A 195 4.66 7.62 8.81
CA SER A 195 3.23 7.85 8.89
C SER A 195 2.54 7.69 7.54
N GLY A 196 1.44 6.95 7.53
CA GLY A 196 0.47 6.95 6.44
C GLY A 196 -0.49 8.14 6.48
N PHE A 197 -0.48 8.94 7.55
CA PHE A 197 -1.40 10.06 7.69
C PHE A 197 -1.08 11.20 6.73
N TYR A 198 -2.15 11.76 6.18
CA TYR A 198 -2.13 12.98 5.40
C TYR A 198 -1.39 14.10 6.15
N ALA A 199 -0.52 14.84 5.44
CA ALA A 199 0.21 15.99 5.95
C ALA A 199 1.05 15.77 7.23
N SER A 200 1.17 14.54 7.75
CA SER A 200 2.08 14.29 8.87
C SER A 200 3.49 14.04 8.36
N GLN A 201 4.46 14.60 9.06
CA GLN A 201 5.87 14.35 8.77
C GLN A 201 6.38 13.16 9.59
N PRO A 202 7.32 12.36 9.06
CA PRO A 202 8.01 11.37 9.86
C PRO A 202 8.64 12.05 11.06
N ARG A 203 8.47 11.45 12.22
CA ARG A 203 9.04 11.97 13.47
C ARG A 203 10.12 11.03 13.94
N GLU A 204 11.28 11.58 14.21
CA GLU A 204 12.23 10.89 15.06
C GLU A 204 11.74 10.97 16.49
N VAL A 205 11.57 9.83 17.14
CA VAL A 205 11.18 9.74 18.54
C VAL A 205 12.16 8.86 19.28
N PHE A 206 12.63 9.34 20.41
CA PHE A 206 13.54 8.56 21.26
C PHE A 206 12.82 7.54 22.14
N PHE A 207 11.55 7.31 21.92
CA PHE A 207 10.74 6.77 22.97
C PHE A 207 9.63 5.90 22.39
N THR A 208 9.18 5.12 23.17
CA THR A 208 8.34 3.99 23.13
C THR A 208 6.91 4.35 23.46
N GLY A 209 6.00 3.61 22.93
CA GLY A 209 4.61 3.78 23.17
C GLY A 209 3.79 3.31 21.97
N ARG A 210 2.56 3.76 21.97
CA ARG A 210 1.62 3.48 20.88
C ARG A 210 1.92 4.36 19.68
N VAL A 211 1.96 3.74 18.51
CA VAL A 211 1.94 4.40 17.20
C VAL A 211 0.88 3.77 16.31
N ASP A 212 0.20 4.61 15.55
CA ASP A 212 -0.84 4.20 14.61
C ASP A 212 -0.31 4.21 13.17
N ASP A 213 0.99 4.40 13.01
CA ASP A 213 1.65 4.49 11.73
C ASP A 213 1.68 3.14 11.00
N THR A 214 1.74 3.19 9.69
CA THR A 214 1.82 2.00 8.82
C THR A 214 3.10 1.23 9.08
N ALA A 215 4.21 1.93 9.29
CA ALA A 215 5.51 1.34 9.57
C ALA A 215 6.30 2.13 10.60
N VAL A 216 7.15 1.42 11.34
CA VAL A 216 8.10 1.99 12.30
C VAL A 216 9.48 1.44 12.00
N LEU A 217 10.44 2.33 11.74
CA LEU A 217 11.86 2.01 11.66
C LEU A 217 12.50 2.21 13.02
N GLU A 218 13.15 1.17 13.52
CA GLU A 218 14.01 1.26 14.69
C GLU A 218 15.45 0.96 14.27
N ARG A 219 16.34 1.89 14.58
CA ARG A 219 17.73 1.87 14.13
C ARG A 219 18.66 2.03 15.33
N ASN A 220 19.76 1.31 15.34
CA ASN A 220 20.86 1.59 16.25
C ASN A 220 21.55 2.90 15.82
N SER A 221 21.51 3.90 16.68
CA SER A 221 22.09 5.23 16.42
C SER A 221 23.61 5.25 16.19
N LEU A 222 24.30 4.17 16.59
CA LEU A 222 25.76 4.06 16.47
C LEU A 222 26.18 3.27 15.24
N THR A 223 25.43 2.23 14.86
CA THR A 223 25.82 1.31 13.77
C THR A 223 25.01 1.50 12.49
N GLY A 224 23.87 2.17 12.56
CA GLY A 224 22.94 2.37 11.45
C GLY A 224 22.19 1.10 11.05
N GLU A 225 22.31 -0.01 11.76
CA GLU A 225 21.53 -1.21 11.51
C GLU A 225 20.24 -1.24 12.33
N GLY A 226 19.21 -1.91 11.81
CA GLY A 226 17.94 -1.97 12.48
C GLY A 226 16.92 -2.82 11.79
N TYR A 227 15.66 -2.57 12.13
CA TYR A 227 14.52 -3.20 11.49
C TYR A 227 13.41 -2.19 11.19
N ILE A 228 12.61 -2.52 10.22
CA ILE A 228 11.31 -1.89 9.97
C ILE A 228 10.19 -2.87 10.32
N ALA A 229 9.29 -2.44 11.19
CA ALA A 229 8.08 -3.16 11.55
C ALA A 229 6.89 -2.60 10.75
N MET A 230 6.28 -3.44 9.92
CA MET A 230 5.17 -3.11 9.03
C MET A 230 3.90 -3.79 9.55
N ASN A 231 2.91 -2.99 9.97
CA ASN A 231 1.65 -3.48 10.49
C ASN A 231 0.59 -3.51 9.38
N GLY A 232 0.16 -4.71 8.99
CA GLY A 232 -0.85 -4.94 7.95
C GLY A 232 -2.30 -4.84 8.41
N ALA A 233 -2.58 -4.54 9.69
CA ALA A 233 -3.94 -4.29 10.13
C ALA A 233 -4.51 -3.04 9.44
N PRO A 234 -5.80 -3.05 9.06
CA PRO A 234 -6.36 -2.00 8.24
C PRO A 234 -6.65 -0.71 9.02
N GLY A 235 -6.41 0.42 8.39
CA GLY A 235 -6.84 1.74 8.83
C GLY A 235 -6.52 2.07 10.28
N TYR A 236 -7.50 2.54 11.01
CA TYR A 236 -7.40 2.88 12.44
C TYR A 236 -7.44 1.67 13.37
N THR A 237 -7.79 0.49 12.87
CA THR A 237 -7.80 -0.72 13.69
C THR A 237 -6.39 -1.23 14.00
N LYS A 238 -5.36 -0.63 13.43
CA LYS A 238 -3.96 -0.99 13.69
C LYS A 238 -3.43 -0.31 14.95
N ARG A 239 -2.57 -1.04 15.66
CA ARG A 239 -1.78 -0.53 16.75
C ARG A 239 -0.41 -1.18 16.73
N THR A 240 0.63 -0.36 16.72
CA THR A 240 2.01 -0.79 16.93
C THR A 240 2.49 -0.25 18.27
N GLU A 241 2.97 -1.12 19.14
CA GLU A 241 3.57 -0.73 20.39
C GLU A 241 5.07 -1.02 20.41
N LEU A 242 5.85 -0.03 20.82
CA LEU A 242 7.26 -0.17 21.07
C LEU A 242 7.48 -0.29 22.58
N ALA A 243 8.16 -1.34 23.00
CA ALA A 243 8.54 -1.52 24.41
C ALA A 243 9.73 -0.63 24.78
N GLY A 244 9.84 -0.30 26.07
CA GLY A 244 10.79 0.68 26.62
C GLY A 244 12.19 0.62 26.02
N TRP A 245 12.67 1.74 25.51
CA TRP A 245 14.04 1.91 24.99
C TRP A 245 14.39 0.97 23.80
N GLY A 246 13.42 0.65 22.94
CA GLY A 246 13.64 -0.23 21.81
C GLY A 246 13.91 -1.68 22.19
N GLU A 247 13.29 -2.18 23.25
CA GLU A 247 13.46 -3.55 23.74
C GLU A 247 12.43 -4.53 23.20
N GLY A 248 11.51 -4.06 22.37
CA GLY A 248 10.50 -4.94 21.77
C GLY A 248 9.50 -4.18 20.92
N VAL A 249 8.78 -4.96 20.13
CA VAL A 249 7.72 -4.47 19.25
C VAL A 249 6.52 -5.41 19.30
N GLN A 250 5.32 -4.83 19.33
CA GLN A 250 4.07 -5.56 19.14
C GLN A 250 3.32 -4.97 17.96
N LEU A 251 2.86 -5.83 17.05
CA LEU A 251 1.97 -5.48 15.95
C LEU A 251 0.63 -6.14 16.23
N MET A 252 -0.40 -5.30 16.38
CA MET A 252 -1.69 -5.74 16.89
C MET A 252 -2.83 -4.89 16.31
N TYR A 253 -4.03 -5.34 16.54
CA TYR A 253 -5.22 -4.52 16.38
C TYR A 253 -5.39 -3.58 17.57
N ASP A 254 -6.07 -2.46 17.34
CA ASP A 254 -6.37 -1.50 18.41
C ASP A 254 -7.20 -2.15 19.52
N THR A 255 -6.93 -1.76 20.76
CA THR A 255 -7.61 -2.26 21.94
C THR A 255 -8.47 -1.20 22.62
N ASP A 256 -8.31 0.07 22.26
CA ASP A 256 -8.85 1.19 23.01
C ASP A 256 -9.84 2.05 22.19
N LEU A 257 -9.34 2.72 21.14
CA LEU A 257 -10.14 3.68 20.37
C LEU A 257 -11.04 2.99 19.32
N PHE A 258 -10.50 2.01 18.64
CA PHE A 258 -11.16 1.21 17.61
C PHE A 258 -10.93 -0.26 17.89
N PRO A 259 -11.49 -0.77 19.02
CA PRO A 259 -11.15 -2.09 19.53
C PRO A 259 -11.50 -3.17 18.51
N PHE A 260 -10.59 -4.12 18.40
CA PHE A 260 -10.81 -5.33 17.62
C PHE A 260 -11.72 -6.29 18.39
N GLU A 261 -12.73 -6.77 17.71
CA GLU A 261 -13.58 -7.87 18.18
C GLU A 261 -13.94 -8.77 16.99
N ARG A 262 -13.90 -10.06 17.21
CA ARG A 262 -14.28 -11.04 16.20
C ARG A 262 -15.05 -12.19 16.82
N ASN A 263 -16.27 -12.40 16.38
CA ASN A 263 -17.04 -13.57 16.72
C ASN A 263 -16.79 -14.67 15.68
N ILE A 264 -16.31 -15.84 16.14
CA ILE A 264 -15.99 -17.01 15.31
C ILE A 264 -16.99 -18.10 15.60
N LEU A 265 -17.82 -18.45 14.62
CA LEU A 265 -18.81 -19.51 14.74
C LEU A 265 -18.14 -20.90 14.76
N PRO A 266 -18.84 -21.95 15.28
CA PRO A 266 -18.33 -23.31 15.23
C PRO A 266 -17.88 -23.73 13.83
N GLY A 267 -16.63 -24.17 13.71
CA GLY A 267 -16.01 -24.59 12.46
C GLY A 267 -15.49 -23.44 11.58
N GLU A 268 -15.70 -22.19 11.96
CA GLU A 268 -15.12 -21.04 11.24
C GLU A 268 -13.67 -20.77 11.64
N THR A 269 -12.95 -20.12 10.73
CA THR A 269 -11.59 -19.66 10.94
C THR A 269 -11.49 -18.16 10.61
N PHE A 270 -10.92 -17.41 11.53
CA PHE A 270 -10.50 -16.02 11.29
C PHE A 270 -9.00 -16.00 11.01
N THR A 271 -8.58 -15.21 10.03
CA THR A 271 -7.15 -14.99 9.71
C THR A 271 -6.80 -13.54 9.97
N SER A 272 -5.76 -13.31 10.79
CA SER A 272 -5.31 -11.97 11.15
C SER A 272 -4.69 -11.24 9.96
N ALA A 273 -4.53 -9.94 10.11
CA ALA A 273 -3.58 -9.16 9.33
C ALA A 273 -2.16 -9.73 9.43
N LYS A 274 -1.28 -9.31 8.51
CA LYS A 274 0.11 -9.76 8.46
C LYS A 274 1.03 -8.71 9.08
N SER A 275 2.00 -9.16 9.86
CA SER A 275 3.20 -8.40 10.17
C SER A 275 4.27 -8.69 9.13
N SER A 276 5.11 -7.70 8.82
CA SER A 276 6.36 -7.91 8.08
C SER A 276 7.47 -7.18 8.81
N ILE A 277 8.52 -7.89 9.19
CA ILE A 277 9.69 -7.28 9.80
C ILE A 277 10.87 -7.47 8.87
N ALA A 278 11.41 -6.35 8.38
CA ALA A 278 12.53 -6.29 7.49
C ALA A 278 13.78 -5.82 8.23
N PHE A 279 14.92 -6.47 8.06
CA PHE A 279 16.19 -5.98 8.55
C PHE A 279 16.91 -5.12 7.52
N PHE A 280 17.62 -4.12 8.00
CA PHE A 280 18.42 -3.23 7.17
C PHE A 280 19.73 -2.82 7.84
N ALA A 281 20.64 -2.26 7.06
CA ALA A 281 21.87 -1.63 7.52
C ALA A 281 22.20 -0.43 6.62
N ASP A 282 22.21 0.77 7.19
CA ASP A 282 22.47 2.02 6.49
C ASP A 282 23.82 1.98 5.75
N GLY A 283 23.80 2.39 4.48
CA GLY A 283 25.02 2.46 3.67
C GLY A 283 25.62 1.12 3.27
N LYS A 284 24.99 -0.02 3.57
CA LYS A 284 25.49 -1.38 3.25
C LYS A 284 24.88 -1.94 1.95
N GLY A 285 25.03 -1.19 0.85
CA GLY A 285 24.58 -1.63 -0.46
C GLY A 285 23.09 -1.96 -0.48
N PHE A 286 22.70 -3.11 -0.98
CA PHE A 286 21.29 -3.54 -1.07
C PHE A 286 20.64 -3.91 0.27
N ALA A 287 21.36 -3.89 1.37
CA ALA A 287 20.79 -3.99 2.70
C ALA A 287 20.34 -2.62 3.26
N ASP A 288 20.59 -1.53 2.56
CA ASP A 288 20.09 -0.20 2.93
C ASP A 288 18.55 -0.13 2.80
N PRO A 289 17.85 0.54 3.72
CA PRO A 289 16.38 0.59 3.72
C PRO A 289 15.80 1.18 2.43
N ARG A 290 16.53 2.04 1.73
CA ARG A 290 16.13 2.63 0.43
C ARG A 290 16.08 1.62 -0.73
N TRP A 291 16.68 0.44 -0.55
CA TRP A 291 16.53 -0.73 -1.42
C TRP A 291 15.59 -1.77 -0.83
N VAL A 292 15.77 -2.11 0.45
CA VAL A 292 14.99 -3.17 1.12
C VAL A 292 13.49 -2.91 1.04
N ILE A 293 13.07 -1.70 1.38
CA ILE A 293 11.65 -1.37 1.50
C ILE A 293 10.97 -1.31 0.14
N PRO A 294 11.45 -0.53 -0.86
CA PRO A 294 10.81 -0.49 -2.18
C PRO A 294 10.75 -1.85 -2.85
N LEU A 295 11.83 -2.64 -2.79
CA LEU A 295 11.84 -3.98 -3.37
C LEU A 295 10.82 -4.91 -2.74
N TYR A 296 10.74 -4.95 -1.41
CA TYR A 296 9.79 -5.81 -0.73
C TYR A 296 8.35 -5.36 -0.95
N THR A 297 8.07 -4.08 -0.78
CA THR A 297 6.70 -3.56 -0.90
C THR A 297 6.19 -3.65 -2.34
N SER A 298 7.00 -3.34 -3.34
CA SER A 298 6.59 -3.41 -4.75
C SER A 298 6.52 -4.84 -5.30
N GLN A 299 7.38 -5.74 -4.84
CA GLN A 299 7.43 -7.10 -5.40
C GLN A 299 6.56 -8.11 -4.65
N ILE A 300 6.36 -7.91 -3.35
CA ILE A 300 5.69 -8.89 -2.47
C ILE A 300 4.35 -8.37 -1.93
N LEU A 301 4.28 -7.08 -1.54
CA LEU A 301 3.04 -6.56 -0.92
C LEU A 301 2.04 -6.03 -1.96
N MET A 302 2.51 -5.35 -3.00
CA MET A 302 1.61 -4.87 -4.05
C MET A 302 0.99 -6.02 -4.84
N LYS A 303 -0.30 -5.92 -5.12
CA LYS A 303 -1.07 -6.95 -5.82
C LYS A 303 -0.56 -7.24 -7.23
N LYS A 304 -0.13 -6.20 -7.98
CA LYS A 304 0.48 -6.37 -9.32
C LYS A 304 1.89 -6.92 -9.28
N GLY A 305 2.59 -6.81 -8.15
CA GLY A 305 3.89 -7.41 -7.93
C GLY A 305 5.01 -6.92 -8.84
N ALA A 306 6.05 -7.73 -8.97
CA ALA A 306 7.23 -7.40 -9.75
C ALA A 306 6.91 -7.16 -11.24
N GLY A 307 7.49 -6.10 -11.78
CA GLY A 307 7.33 -5.72 -13.20
C GLY A 307 6.13 -4.82 -13.48
N TYR A 308 5.36 -4.45 -12.47
CA TYR A 308 4.31 -3.47 -12.62
C TYR A 308 4.85 -2.13 -13.14
N GLN A 309 4.14 -1.55 -14.12
CA GLN A 309 4.45 -0.26 -14.71
C GLN A 309 3.22 0.64 -14.59
N PRO A 310 3.20 1.62 -13.68
CA PRO A 310 2.03 2.48 -13.51
C PRO A 310 1.76 3.28 -14.80
N PRO A 311 0.51 3.28 -15.29
CA PRO A 311 0.14 4.08 -16.47
C PRO A 311 0.17 5.58 -16.17
N TRP A 312 0.28 6.41 -17.19
CA TRP A 312 0.04 7.83 -17.10
C TRP A 312 -1.47 8.08 -17.11
N ILE A 313 -2.01 8.57 -16.00
CA ILE A 313 -3.44 8.78 -15.79
C ILE A 313 -3.76 10.27 -15.91
N TYR A 314 -4.87 10.60 -16.56
CA TYR A 314 -5.55 11.88 -16.43
C TYR A 314 -6.86 11.67 -15.66
N ASN A 315 -7.19 12.60 -14.77
CA ASN A 315 -8.42 12.59 -14.01
C ASN A 315 -9.10 13.96 -14.07
N THR A 316 -10.43 13.97 -14.23
CA THR A 316 -11.22 15.19 -14.48
C THR A 316 -11.66 15.91 -13.21
N TRP A 317 -11.32 15.43 -12.00
CA TRP A 317 -11.84 16.01 -10.75
C TRP A 317 -11.63 17.52 -10.71
N GLU A 318 -10.42 17.98 -10.80
CA GLU A 318 -10.13 19.40 -10.85
C GLU A 318 -9.73 19.86 -12.25
N PRO A 319 -10.25 21.01 -12.66
CA PRO A 319 -11.12 21.97 -11.96
C PRO A 319 -12.62 21.75 -12.23
N PHE A 320 -13.03 20.61 -12.78
CA PHE A 320 -14.40 20.44 -13.29
C PHE A 320 -15.36 19.91 -12.23
N GLU A 321 -14.84 19.16 -11.27
CA GLU A 321 -15.67 18.50 -10.27
C GLU A 321 -16.86 17.81 -10.94
N ARG A 322 -18.06 17.93 -10.40
CA ARG A 322 -19.29 17.37 -10.97
C ARG A 322 -19.85 18.16 -12.15
N GLY A 323 -19.22 19.26 -12.56
CA GLY A 323 -19.60 20.04 -13.72
C GLY A 323 -19.06 19.53 -15.05
N ILE A 324 -18.39 18.37 -15.08
CA ILE A 324 -17.88 17.76 -16.29
C ILE A 324 -19.03 17.39 -17.24
N THR A 325 -18.90 17.76 -18.52
CA THR A 325 -19.91 17.50 -19.55
C THR A 325 -19.29 16.70 -20.70
N LYS A 326 -20.14 16.06 -21.53
CA LYS A 326 -19.67 15.36 -22.73
C LYS A 326 -18.75 16.24 -23.58
N GLN A 327 -19.11 17.51 -23.83
CA GLN A 327 -18.32 18.39 -24.70
C GLN A 327 -16.94 18.67 -24.08
N ILE A 328 -16.90 19.02 -22.80
CA ILE A 328 -15.63 19.23 -22.09
C ILE A 328 -14.79 17.95 -22.14
N THR A 329 -15.39 16.80 -21.89
CA THR A 329 -14.70 15.50 -21.91
C THR A 329 -14.09 15.22 -23.27
N MET A 330 -14.81 15.43 -24.37
CA MET A 330 -14.30 15.21 -25.74
C MET A 330 -13.11 16.14 -26.06
N ASP A 331 -13.18 17.40 -25.64
CA ASP A 331 -12.08 18.36 -25.85
C ASP A 331 -10.82 17.94 -25.05
N LEU A 332 -11.00 17.46 -23.82
CA LEU A 332 -9.90 16.99 -22.96
C LEU A 332 -9.25 15.71 -23.48
N ILE A 333 -10.03 14.78 -24.05
CA ILE A 333 -9.51 13.54 -24.65
C ILE A 333 -8.53 13.85 -25.79
N ALA A 334 -8.84 14.85 -26.63
CA ALA A 334 -7.94 15.24 -27.72
C ALA A 334 -6.58 15.72 -27.19
N ALA A 335 -6.58 16.55 -26.14
CA ALA A 335 -5.36 17.03 -25.48
C ALA A 335 -4.58 15.89 -24.79
N ALA A 336 -5.26 15.06 -24.01
CA ALA A 336 -4.69 13.93 -23.31
C ALA A 336 -4.01 12.92 -24.24
N GLY A 337 -4.66 12.60 -25.38
CA GLY A 337 -4.09 11.75 -26.41
C GLY A 337 -2.81 12.36 -27.04
N ARG A 338 -2.79 13.68 -27.30
CA ARG A 338 -1.60 14.36 -27.80
C ARG A 338 -0.44 14.34 -26.81
N MET A 339 -0.75 14.46 -25.51
CA MET A 339 0.21 14.31 -24.42
C MET A 339 0.71 12.87 -24.25
N GLY A 340 0.07 11.89 -24.89
CA GLY A 340 0.47 10.47 -24.83
C GLY A 340 0.16 9.81 -23.50
N LEU A 341 -0.92 10.20 -22.84
CA LEU A 341 -1.40 9.56 -21.63
C LEU A 341 -1.95 8.15 -21.93
N ASP A 342 -2.06 7.30 -20.91
CA ASP A 342 -2.51 5.91 -21.08
C ASP A 342 -3.97 5.73 -20.68
N VAL A 343 -4.41 6.46 -19.66
CA VAL A 343 -5.75 6.36 -19.10
C VAL A 343 -6.38 7.74 -19.02
N PHE A 344 -7.61 7.85 -19.50
CA PHE A 344 -8.46 9.02 -19.34
C PHE A 344 -9.59 8.70 -18.37
N THR A 345 -9.60 9.33 -17.19
CA THR A 345 -10.57 9.06 -16.14
C THR A 345 -11.61 10.15 -16.02
N ILE A 346 -12.87 9.77 -16.09
CA ILE A 346 -13.97 10.65 -15.68
C ILE A 346 -14.20 10.42 -14.18
N ASP A 347 -13.97 11.46 -13.40
CA ASP A 347 -14.21 11.45 -11.94
C ASP A 347 -15.70 11.62 -11.62
N ASP A 348 -16.08 11.92 -10.38
CA ASP A 348 -17.45 12.14 -9.96
C ASP A 348 -18.18 13.14 -10.88
N GLY A 349 -19.49 12.89 -11.12
CA GLY A 349 -20.37 13.72 -11.95
C GLY A 349 -20.93 13.03 -13.19
N TRP A 350 -20.41 11.86 -13.60
CA TRP A 350 -20.97 11.12 -14.73
C TRP A 350 -22.26 10.38 -14.36
N GLN A 351 -22.49 10.09 -13.08
CA GLN A 351 -23.67 9.39 -12.55
C GLN A 351 -24.84 10.36 -12.31
N ALA A 352 -26.04 9.87 -12.50
CA ALA A 352 -27.26 10.61 -12.16
C ALA A 352 -27.46 10.69 -10.64
N ASP A 353 -27.27 9.54 -9.99
CA ASP A 353 -27.32 9.35 -8.54
C ASP A 353 -26.30 8.29 -8.15
N TYR A 354 -25.81 8.31 -6.93
CA TYR A 354 -24.85 7.32 -6.46
C TYR A 354 -25.51 5.94 -6.29
N GLY A 355 -24.81 4.90 -6.75
CA GLY A 355 -25.11 3.50 -6.40
C GLY A 355 -25.91 2.67 -7.39
N ASP A 356 -26.45 3.21 -8.48
CA ASP A 356 -27.12 2.44 -9.51
C ASP A 356 -26.40 2.44 -10.87
N ASN A 357 -25.27 3.15 -10.98
CA ASN A 357 -24.50 3.36 -12.19
C ASN A 357 -25.28 3.98 -13.36
N ALA A 358 -26.41 4.62 -13.09
CA ALA A 358 -27.17 5.34 -14.09
C ALA A 358 -26.42 6.58 -14.56
N ILE A 359 -26.29 6.75 -15.88
CA ILE A 359 -25.59 7.88 -16.46
C ILE A 359 -26.42 9.15 -16.34
N ASN A 360 -25.79 10.24 -15.95
CA ASN A 360 -26.37 11.57 -15.95
C ASN A 360 -26.63 12.04 -17.40
N ARG A 361 -27.85 11.86 -17.88
CA ARG A 361 -28.23 12.18 -19.26
C ARG A 361 -28.30 13.68 -19.56
N GLN A 362 -28.27 14.53 -18.54
CA GLN A 362 -28.16 15.98 -18.73
C GLN A 362 -26.74 16.37 -19.13
N LEU A 363 -25.74 15.75 -18.50
CA LEU A 363 -24.31 16.02 -18.78
C LEU A 363 -23.77 15.15 -19.93
N PHE A 364 -24.27 13.91 -20.05
CA PHE A 364 -23.88 12.91 -21.05
C PHE A 364 -25.10 12.38 -21.82
N PRO A 365 -25.71 13.16 -22.74
CA PRO A 365 -26.97 12.80 -23.37
C PRO A 365 -26.95 11.47 -24.14
N SER A 366 -25.82 11.16 -24.82
CA SER A 366 -25.60 9.92 -25.57
C SER A 366 -25.01 8.78 -24.71
N GLY A 367 -24.75 9.00 -23.44
CA GLY A 367 -24.04 8.04 -22.59
C GLY A 367 -22.53 8.16 -22.70
N LEU A 368 -21.81 7.10 -22.31
CA LEU A 368 -20.35 7.07 -22.31
C LEU A 368 -19.76 6.30 -23.51
N ASP A 369 -20.57 5.65 -24.35
CA ASP A 369 -20.10 4.81 -25.45
C ASP A 369 -19.28 5.60 -26.49
N GLU A 370 -19.71 6.82 -26.85
CA GLU A 370 -18.94 7.69 -27.75
C GLU A 370 -17.63 8.18 -27.13
N ILE A 371 -17.64 8.41 -25.80
CA ILE A 371 -16.44 8.83 -25.06
C ILE A 371 -15.44 7.67 -25.04
N GLN A 372 -15.89 6.46 -24.72
CA GLN A 372 -15.04 5.28 -24.78
C GLN A 372 -14.40 5.13 -26.16
N ALA A 373 -15.20 5.19 -27.21
CA ALA A 373 -14.70 5.06 -28.59
C ALA A 373 -13.63 6.12 -28.93
N GLU A 374 -13.84 7.38 -28.52
CA GLU A 374 -12.86 8.46 -28.75
C GLU A 374 -11.58 8.25 -27.93
N VAL A 375 -11.69 7.82 -26.66
CA VAL A 375 -10.54 7.48 -25.80
C VAL A 375 -9.70 6.39 -26.46
N GLU A 376 -10.35 5.31 -26.93
CA GLU A 376 -9.69 4.20 -27.62
C GLU A 376 -9.05 4.63 -28.94
N GLN A 377 -9.74 5.50 -29.71
CA GLN A 377 -9.20 6.05 -30.96
C GLN A 377 -7.91 6.85 -30.73
N LYS A 378 -7.76 7.50 -29.58
CA LYS A 378 -6.53 8.22 -29.19
C LYS A 378 -5.46 7.31 -28.59
N GLY A 379 -5.68 5.99 -28.55
CA GLY A 379 -4.73 5.01 -28.00
C GLY A 379 -4.69 4.97 -26.47
N MET A 380 -5.70 5.52 -25.81
CA MET A 380 -5.88 5.49 -24.36
C MET A 380 -6.95 4.46 -23.98
N ARG A 381 -7.10 4.22 -22.68
CA ARG A 381 -8.18 3.45 -22.10
C ARG A 381 -9.00 4.30 -21.13
N LEU A 382 -10.28 3.97 -20.98
CA LEU A 382 -11.17 4.71 -20.08
C LEU A 382 -10.97 4.29 -18.63
N GLY A 383 -11.05 5.26 -17.71
CA GLY A 383 -11.20 5.08 -16.28
C GLY A 383 -12.48 5.74 -15.78
N LEU A 384 -13.04 5.24 -14.68
CA LEU A 384 -14.20 5.84 -14.03
C LEU A 384 -14.01 5.90 -12.51
N TRP A 385 -14.59 6.95 -11.91
CA TRP A 385 -14.81 7.07 -10.48
C TRP A 385 -16.12 6.37 -10.09
N VAL A 386 -16.12 5.67 -8.97
CA VAL A 386 -17.31 5.03 -8.40
C VAL A 386 -17.35 5.19 -6.89
N PRO A 387 -18.52 5.50 -6.29
CA PRO A 387 -18.70 5.41 -4.85
C PRO A 387 -18.92 3.94 -4.47
N LEU A 388 -18.27 3.46 -3.41
CA LEU A 388 -18.47 2.09 -2.95
C LEU A 388 -19.64 2.00 -1.95
N ALA A 389 -19.56 2.75 -0.86
CA ALA A 389 -20.54 2.64 0.22
C ALA A 389 -21.63 3.71 0.19
N ALA A 390 -21.40 4.84 -0.48
CA ALA A 390 -22.40 5.91 -0.58
C ALA A 390 -23.45 5.61 -1.65
N ILE A 391 -24.72 5.64 -1.25
CA ILE A 391 -25.87 5.39 -2.13
C ILE A 391 -26.93 6.46 -1.95
N SER A 392 -27.39 7.04 -3.05
CA SER A 392 -28.51 7.95 -3.05
C SER A 392 -29.81 7.25 -2.62
N MET A 393 -30.55 7.87 -1.72
CA MET A 393 -31.88 7.40 -1.31
C MET A 393 -32.92 7.39 -2.45
N LYS A 394 -32.60 7.99 -3.59
CA LYS A 394 -33.44 7.94 -4.81
C LYS A 394 -33.29 6.61 -5.55
N THR A 395 -32.23 5.83 -5.30
CA THR A 395 -32.01 4.55 -5.96
C THR A 395 -32.97 3.46 -5.49
N ALA A 396 -33.19 2.45 -6.34
CA ALA A 396 -34.01 1.29 -5.98
C ALA A 396 -33.43 0.54 -4.79
N VAL A 397 -32.11 0.35 -4.78
CA VAL A 397 -31.41 -0.40 -3.72
C VAL A 397 -31.61 0.21 -2.34
N ALA A 398 -31.45 1.53 -2.20
CA ALA A 398 -31.64 2.17 -0.90
C ALA A 398 -33.08 2.06 -0.40
N ARG A 399 -34.07 2.02 -1.31
CA ARG A 399 -35.49 1.86 -0.97
C ARG A 399 -35.88 0.42 -0.69
N GLU A 400 -35.34 -0.53 -1.43
CA GLU A 400 -35.67 -1.97 -1.32
C GLU A 400 -34.91 -2.63 -0.17
N HIS A 401 -33.73 -2.10 0.20
CA HIS A 401 -32.83 -2.62 1.21
C HIS A 401 -32.39 -1.60 2.26
N PRO A 402 -33.34 -0.90 2.92
CA PRO A 402 -33.00 0.05 3.96
C PRO A 402 -32.33 -0.63 5.16
N GLU A 403 -32.49 -1.96 5.32
CA GLU A 403 -31.84 -2.76 6.35
C GLU A 403 -30.33 -2.91 6.14
N TRP A 404 -29.78 -2.60 4.97
CA TRP A 404 -28.34 -2.63 4.70
C TRP A 404 -27.61 -1.34 5.07
N ILE A 405 -28.37 -0.27 5.39
CA ILE A 405 -27.80 1.02 5.74
C ILE A 405 -27.13 0.94 7.11
N CYS A 406 -25.91 1.45 7.21
CA CYS A 406 -25.20 1.62 8.47
C CYS A 406 -26.04 2.47 9.45
N LYS A 407 -25.97 2.15 10.74
CA LYS A 407 -26.62 2.92 11.79
C LYS A 407 -25.60 3.50 12.76
N ASP A 408 -25.93 4.66 13.30
CA ASP A 408 -25.20 5.29 14.39
C ASP A 408 -25.48 4.59 15.74
N MET A 409 -24.83 5.06 16.81
CA MET A 409 -25.03 4.54 18.17
C MET A 409 -26.45 4.72 18.71
N HIS A 410 -27.29 5.56 18.08
CA HIS A 410 -28.69 5.78 18.44
C HIS A 410 -29.65 4.99 17.55
N GLY A 411 -29.14 4.15 16.67
CA GLY A 411 -29.91 3.33 15.73
C GLY A 411 -30.46 4.10 14.53
N LYS A 412 -30.01 5.34 14.29
CA LYS A 412 -30.41 6.15 13.13
C LYS A 412 -29.55 5.79 11.92
N PRO A 413 -30.12 5.80 10.70
CA PRO A 413 -29.36 5.63 9.48
C PRO A 413 -28.24 6.67 9.37
N LYS A 414 -27.06 6.23 8.89
CA LYS A 414 -25.94 7.12 8.58
C LYS A 414 -26.05 7.65 7.17
N PHE A 415 -25.74 8.93 7.03
CA PHE A 415 -25.68 9.60 5.73
C PHE A 415 -24.30 10.23 5.56
N THR A 416 -23.81 10.24 4.32
CA THR A 416 -22.59 10.97 4.00
C THR A 416 -22.88 12.47 3.99
N GLY A 417 -21.94 13.26 4.50
CA GLY A 417 -22.00 14.72 4.39
C GLY A 417 -21.68 15.23 2.98
N THR A 418 -21.43 14.31 2.02
CA THR A 418 -21.17 14.64 0.62
C THR A 418 -22.45 15.08 -0.06
N MET A 419 -22.33 16.10 -0.89
CA MET A 419 -23.35 16.58 -1.80
C MET A 419 -24.52 17.28 -1.14
N GLU A 420 -25.66 16.62 -1.09
CA GLU A 420 -26.91 17.18 -0.56
C GLU A 420 -27.27 16.59 0.81
N GLY A 421 -26.35 15.84 1.43
CA GLY A 421 -26.57 15.18 2.73
C GLY A 421 -27.62 14.07 2.70
N SER A 422 -27.94 13.55 1.53
CA SER A 422 -29.02 12.58 1.32
C SER A 422 -28.53 11.19 0.91
N ASP A 423 -27.21 10.97 0.82
CA ASP A 423 -26.66 9.68 0.42
C ASP A 423 -26.45 8.80 1.65
N ALA A 424 -27.07 7.63 1.66
CA ALA A 424 -26.93 6.68 2.75
C ALA A 424 -25.59 5.95 2.67
N VAL A 425 -25.03 5.57 3.82
CA VAL A 425 -23.84 4.74 3.92
C VAL A 425 -24.24 3.27 4.05
N MET A 426 -23.99 2.48 3.03
CA MET A 426 -24.29 1.05 3.04
C MET A 426 -23.22 0.28 3.81
N CYS A 427 -23.65 -0.70 4.59
CA CYS A 427 -22.71 -1.56 5.33
C CYS A 427 -22.18 -2.68 4.45
N LEU A 428 -20.86 -2.73 4.24
CA LEU A 428 -20.22 -3.80 3.48
C LEU A 428 -20.18 -5.15 4.23
N ALA A 429 -20.57 -5.17 5.50
CA ALA A 429 -20.86 -6.39 6.24
C ALA A 429 -22.33 -6.86 6.05
N THR A 430 -22.88 -6.69 4.84
CA THR A 430 -24.22 -7.13 4.42
C THR A 430 -24.14 -7.67 3.00
N PRO A 431 -25.22 -8.27 2.45
CA PRO A 431 -25.26 -8.68 1.05
C PRO A 431 -25.05 -7.53 0.04
N TYR A 432 -25.04 -6.29 0.50
CA TYR A 432 -24.70 -5.14 -0.34
C TYR A 432 -23.32 -5.30 -1.02
N ARG A 433 -22.32 -5.89 -0.33
CA ARG A 433 -20.98 -6.13 -0.91
C ARG A 433 -21.02 -6.93 -2.22
N GLU A 434 -21.93 -7.92 -2.32
CA GLU A 434 -22.09 -8.75 -3.52
C GLU A 434 -22.68 -7.93 -4.67
N LEU A 435 -23.65 -7.08 -4.36
CA LEU A 435 -24.27 -6.19 -5.35
C LEU A 435 -23.27 -5.12 -5.84
N ALA A 436 -22.48 -4.52 -4.93
CA ALA A 436 -21.46 -3.53 -5.27
C ALA A 436 -20.38 -4.15 -6.17
N ALA A 437 -19.85 -5.33 -5.80
CA ALA A 437 -18.88 -6.07 -6.59
C ALA A 437 -19.39 -6.33 -8.02
N LYS A 438 -20.58 -6.87 -8.13
CA LYS A 438 -21.21 -7.15 -9.43
C LYS A 438 -21.37 -5.90 -10.29
N ARG A 439 -21.86 -4.79 -9.70
CA ARG A 439 -22.10 -3.53 -10.44
C ARG A 439 -20.81 -2.90 -10.95
N ILE A 440 -19.75 -2.92 -10.15
CA ILE A 440 -18.46 -2.40 -10.58
C ILE A 440 -17.86 -3.30 -11.66
N SER A 441 -17.93 -4.64 -11.51
CA SER A 441 -17.47 -5.59 -12.50
C SER A 441 -18.22 -5.43 -13.85
N GLU A 442 -19.54 -5.22 -13.82
CA GLU A 442 -20.36 -4.95 -15.01
C GLU A 442 -19.94 -3.64 -15.72
N LEU A 443 -19.60 -2.56 -14.97
CA LEU A 443 -19.08 -1.33 -15.56
C LEU A 443 -17.73 -1.55 -16.25
N ILE A 444 -16.82 -2.25 -15.57
CA ILE A 444 -15.49 -2.58 -16.12
C ILE A 444 -15.65 -3.35 -17.43
N GLY A 445 -16.48 -4.40 -17.43
CA GLY A 445 -16.72 -5.20 -18.62
C GLY A 445 -17.37 -4.42 -19.74
N ARG A 446 -18.36 -3.58 -19.44
CA ARG A 446 -19.11 -2.80 -20.43
C ARG A 446 -18.23 -1.75 -21.14
N TYR A 447 -17.42 -1.01 -20.37
CA TYR A 447 -16.63 0.11 -20.89
C TYR A 447 -15.14 -0.22 -21.04
N HIS A 448 -14.75 -1.48 -20.89
CA HIS A 448 -13.36 -1.96 -20.97
C HIS A 448 -12.41 -1.09 -20.11
N LEU A 449 -12.85 -0.81 -18.87
CA LEU A 449 -12.11 0.11 -18.01
C LEU A 449 -10.72 -0.44 -17.67
N ALA A 450 -9.70 0.42 -17.74
CA ALA A 450 -8.37 0.10 -17.28
C ALA A 450 -8.11 0.50 -15.83
N TYR A 451 -8.90 1.43 -15.32
CA TYR A 451 -8.73 2.04 -14.02
C TYR A 451 -10.09 2.38 -13.42
N VAL A 452 -10.25 2.09 -12.14
CA VAL A 452 -11.41 2.48 -11.36
C VAL A 452 -10.93 3.16 -10.08
N LYS A 453 -11.31 4.43 -9.91
CA LYS A 453 -11.16 5.14 -8.64
C LYS A 453 -12.36 4.80 -7.77
N VAL A 454 -12.13 3.97 -6.76
CA VAL A 454 -13.13 3.53 -5.80
C VAL A 454 -13.08 4.43 -4.58
N ASP A 455 -14.08 5.27 -4.43
CA ASP A 455 -14.15 6.29 -3.40
C ASP A 455 -15.31 6.03 -2.43
N LEU A 456 -15.40 6.83 -1.38
CA LEU A 456 -16.44 6.72 -0.35
C LEU A 456 -16.57 5.27 0.15
N THR A 457 -15.41 4.64 0.32
CA THR A 457 -15.28 3.23 0.73
C THR A 457 -15.35 3.04 2.23
N THR A 458 -15.48 4.10 2.98
CA THR A 458 -14.92 4.22 4.30
C THR A 458 -15.69 3.49 5.37
N VAL A 459 -14.96 2.73 6.16
CA VAL A 459 -15.29 2.40 7.54
C VAL A 459 -15.46 3.69 8.35
N PHE A 460 -14.77 4.74 7.92
CA PHE A 460 -14.72 6.07 8.52
C PHE A 460 -15.14 7.08 7.47
N ASN A 461 -16.14 7.84 7.76
CA ASN A 461 -16.56 8.88 6.85
C ASN A 461 -15.64 10.10 6.96
N ALA A 462 -14.97 10.46 5.87
CA ALA A 462 -14.19 11.69 5.75
C ALA A 462 -14.97 12.95 6.08
N TYR A 463 -16.28 12.86 6.00
CA TYR A 463 -17.21 14.00 6.10
C TYR A 463 -17.95 14.07 7.44
N GLY A 464 -17.37 13.54 8.50
CA GLY A 464 -17.78 13.82 9.87
C GLY A 464 -18.59 12.73 10.59
N GLU A 465 -18.85 11.61 9.95
CA GLU A 465 -19.56 10.50 10.59
C GLU A 465 -18.63 9.64 11.47
N SER A 466 -19.18 9.03 12.52
CA SER A 466 -18.43 8.08 13.33
C SER A 466 -18.16 6.78 12.58
N PRO A 467 -17.02 6.11 12.81
CA PRO A 467 -16.69 4.86 12.11
C PRO A 467 -17.62 3.72 12.50
N GLY A 468 -17.65 2.68 11.64
CA GLY A 468 -18.34 1.42 11.88
C GLY A 468 -19.86 1.50 11.83
N CYS A 469 -20.53 0.46 12.27
CA CYS A 469 -21.97 0.26 12.17
C CYS A 469 -22.54 -0.34 13.45
N TYR A 470 -23.62 0.25 13.97
CA TYR A 470 -24.36 -0.25 15.14
C TYR A 470 -25.65 -1.01 14.77
N ALA A 471 -25.87 -1.28 13.48
CA ALA A 471 -27.09 -1.99 13.06
C ALA A 471 -27.13 -3.43 13.58
N GLN A 472 -28.32 -3.89 13.90
CA GLN A 472 -28.58 -5.29 14.25
C GLN A 472 -28.93 -6.07 12.97
N GLY A 473 -28.53 -7.34 12.91
CA GLY A 473 -28.87 -8.24 11.81
C GLY A 473 -27.91 -8.14 10.60
N HIS A 474 -26.82 -7.37 10.70
CA HIS A 474 -25.70 -7.41 9.78
C HIS A 474 -24.75 -8.57 10.13
N ASP A 475 -23.73 -8.81 9.30
CA ASP A 475 -22.72 -9.85 9.55
C ASP A 475 -21.69 -9.39 10.62
N HIS A 476 -22.15 -8.70 11.66
CA HIS A 476 -21.40 -8.30 12.85
C HIS A 476 -22.34 -8.24 14.05
N ASN A 477 -21.82 -8.56 15.24
CA ASN A 477 -22.60 -8.60 16.49
C ASN A 477 -22.43 -7.31 17.32
N SER A 478 -21.36 -6.56 17.08
CA SER A 478 -21.05 -5.32 17.77
C SER A 478 -20.52 -4.26 16.82
N TRP A 479 -20.45 -3.01 17.31
CA TRP A 479 -19.78 -1.94 16.61
C TRP A 479 -18.29 -2.24 16.39
N ALA A 480 -17.61 -2.79 17.40
CA ALA A 480 -16.20 -3.15 17.29
C ALA A 480 -15.96 -4.21 16.19
N GLU A 481 -16.78 -5.25 16.15
CA GLU A 481 -16.70 -6.26 15.09
C GLU A 481 -16.99 -5.68 13.71
N SER A 482 -17.88 -4.69 13.62
CA SER A 482 -18.24 -4.08 12.34
C SER A 482 -17.05 -3.43 11.63
N LEU A 483 -16.07 -2.93 12.37
CA LEU A 483 -14.88 -2.28 11.82
C LEU A 483 -14.10 -3.23 10.91
N GLU A 484 -13.80 -4.43 11.42
CA GLU A 484 -13.07 -5.46 10.66
C GLU A 484 -13.93 -6.09 9.57
N ARG A 485 -15.22 -6.35 9.86
CA ARG A 485 -16.15 -6.95 8.89
C ARG A 485 -16.38 -6.05 7.66
N ILE A 486 -16.37 -4.73 7.81
CA ILE A 486 -16.47 -3.81 6.68
C ILE A 486 -15.21 -3.87 5.81
N TYR A 487 -14.01 -3.98 6.39
CA TYR A 487 -12.79 -4.20 5.62
C TYR A 487 -12.80 -5.54 4.88
N GLU A 488 -13.26 -6.62 5.49
CA GLU A 488 -13.48 -7.89 4.80
C GLU A 488 -14.46 -7.73 3.62
N GLY A 489 -15.48 -6.88 3.79
CA GLY A 489 -16.40 -6.53 2.72
C GLY A 489 -15.71 -5.80 1.56
N ILE A 490 -14.78 -4.88 1.85
CA ILE A 490 -13.97 -4.22 0.82
C ILE A 490 -13.09 -5.24 0.09
N GLN A 491 -12.40 -6.12 0.83
CA GLN A 491 -11.60 -7.19 0.22
C GLN A 491 -12.44 -8.12 -0.66
N PHE A 492 -13.63 -8.50 -0.20
CA PHE A 492 -14.57 -9.29 -1.00
C PHE A 492 -14.87 -8.62 -2.34
N VAL A 493 -15.17 -7.31 -2.33
CA VAL A 493 -15.46 -6.55 -3.55
C VAL A 493 -14.25 -6.53 -4.48
N THR A 494 -13.08 -6.20 -3.97
CA THR A 494 -11.87 -6.10 -4.78
C THR A 494 -11.42 -7.46 -5.33
N ASP A 495 -11.50 -8.53 -4.54
CA ASP A 495 -11.17 -9.88 -4.98
C ASP A 495 -12.11 -10.38 -6.09
N HIS A 496 -13.40 -10.06 -5.97
CA HIS A 496 -14.39 -10.37 -7.03
C HIS A 496 -14.04 -9.63 -8.33
N ILE A 497 -13.73 -8.33 -8.24
CA ILE A 497 -13.34 -7.53 -9.41
C ILE A 497 -12.06 -8.09 -10.06
N TYR A 498 -11.03 -8.41 -9.30
CA TYR A 498 -9.79 -8.97 -9.87
C TYR A 498 -9.95 -10.40 -10.39
N HIS A 499 -10.89 -11.16 -9.86
CA HIS A 499 -11.22 -12.47 -10.42
C HIS A 499 -11.78 -12.33 -11.85
N ASP A 500 -12.68 -11.38 -12.08
CA ASP A 500 -13.31 -11.16 -13.37
C ASP A 500 -12.46 -10.30 -14.32
N HIS A 501 -11.72 -9.34 -13.77
CA HIS A 501 -10.96 -8.33 -14.49
C HIS A 501 -9.54 -8.17 -13.93
N PRO A 502 -8.65 -9.16 -14.07
CA PRO A 502 -7.32 -9.14 -13.46
C PRO A 502 -6.42 -7.99 -13.94
N GLU A 503 -6.73 -7.38 -15.08
CA GLU A 503 -5.96 -6.29 -15.68
C GLU A 503 -6.34 -4.90 -15.15
N VAL A 504 -7.50 -4.76 -14.51
CA VAL A 504 -7.95 -3.45 -14.03
C VAL A 504 -7.05 -2.95 -12.90
N LEU A 505 -6.87 -1.65 -12.83
CA LEU A 505 -6.23 -0.99 -11.69
C LEU A 505 -7.31 -0.42 -10.78
N LEU A 506 -7.23 -0.78 -9.50
CA LEU A 506 -8.10 -0.24 -8.47
C LEU A 506 -7.32 0.78 -7.63
N ASP A 507 -7.80 2.01 -7.65
CA ASP A 507 -7.39 3.07 -6.75
C ASP A 507 -8.40 3.11 -5.60
N LEU A 508 -7.93 2.76 -4.40
CA LEU A 508 -8.75 2.77 -3.20
C LEU A 508 -8.50 4.06 -2.44
N THR A 509 -9.38 5.02 -2.65
CA THR A 509 -9.29 6.31 -1.96
C THR A 509 -9.88 6.17 -0.56
N PHE A 510 -9.02 6.23 0.45
CA PHE A 510 -9.40 6.17 1.85
C PHE A 510 -9.26 7.53 2.51
N GLU A 511 -10.33 8.25 2.56
CA GLU A 511 -10.43 9.45 3.36
C GLU A 511 -10.90 9.08 4.76
N LEU A 512 -10.00 9.21 5.74
CA LEU A 512 -10.28 8.86 7.12
C LEU A 512 -10.24 10.11 7.99
N TRP A 513 -11.27 10.29 8.82
CA TRP A 513 -11.37 11.38 9.82
C TRP A 513 -11.04 12.76 9.28
N GLY A 514 -11.96 13.35 8.55
CA GLY A 514 -11.81 14.67 7.92
C GLY A 514 -10.48 14.71 7.19
N GLN A 515 -10.30 14.81 6.00
CA GLN A 515 -9.09 14.98 5.16
C GLN A 515 -7.81 14.18 5.55
N LYS A 516 -7.90 13.16 6.41
CA LYS A 516 -6.76 12.30 6.73
C LYS A 516 -6.84 11.02 5.92
N HIS A 517 -5.87 10.83 5.05
CA HIS A 517 -5.67 9.58 4.35
C HIS A 517 -4.71 8.69 5.13
N ILE A 518 -5.04 7.43 5.32
CA ILE A 518 -4.10 6.44 5.81
C ILE A 518 -3.80 5.48 4.68
N ILE A 519 -2.54 5.50 4.25
CA ILE A 519 -2.01 4.46 3.38
C ILE A 519 -1.58 3.30 4.27
N ASP A 520 -2.06 2.12 4.00
CA ASP A 520 -1.68 0.94 4.74
C ASP A 520 -1.41 -0.28 3.84
N TYR A 521 -0.80 -1.31 4.43
CA TYR A 521 -0.47 -2.52 3.69
C TYR A 521 -1.68 -3.42 3.42
N GLY A 522 -2.75 -3.29 4.21
CA GLY A 522 -4.03 -3.93 3.93
C GLY A 522 -4.65 -3.41 2.64
N LEU A 523 -4.55 -2.09 2.41
CA LEU A 523 -4.98 -1.47 1.16
C LEU A 523 -4.17 -1.93 -0.04
N LEU A 524 -2.84 -1.98 0.08
CA LEU A 524 -1.97 -2.49 -0.97
C LEU A 524 -2.23 -3.96 -1.31
N ALA A 525 -2.76 -4.74 -0.37
CA ALA A 525 -3.21 -6.10 -0.61
C ALA A 525 -4.58 -6.17 -1.30
N ALA A 526 -5.42 -5.16 -1.11
CA ALA A 526 -6.77 -5.08 -1.68
C ALA A 526 -6.83 -4.33 -3.02
N GLY A 527 -5.97 -3.33 -3.23
CA GLY A 527 -5.93 -2.51 -4.44
C GLY A 527 -4.51 -2.31 -4.97
N ASP A 528 -4.37 -1.49 -6.01
CA ASP A 528 -3.09 -1.22 -6.66
C ASP A 528 -2.53 0.16 -6.32
N LEU A 529 -3.43 1.11 -6.14
CA LEU A 529 -3.13 2.54 -6.04
C LEU A 529 -3.93 3.15 -4.91
N ASP A 530 -3.44 4.25 -4.38
CA ASP A 530 -4.12 5.07 -3.40
C ASP A 530 -3.97 6.56 -3.75
N TRP A 531 -5.07 7.27 -3.78
CA TRP A 531 -5.12 8.71 -3.96
C TRP A 531 -4.63 9.40 -2.70
N LEU A 532 -3.40 9.89 -2.75
CA LEU A 532 -2.67 10.33 -1.58
C LEU A 532 -3.25 11.57 -0.93
N SER A 533 -3.68 12.52 -1.69
CA SER A 533 -4.39 13.70 -1.20
C SER A 533 -4.82 14.63 -2.29
N ASN A 534 -5.86 15.39 -2.02
CA ASN A 534 -6.07 16.67 -2.64
C ASN A 534 -5.18 17.68 -1.90
N VAL A 535 -3.95 17.87 -2.36
CA VAL A 535 -3.04 18.87 -1.79
C VAL A 535 -3.49 20.24 -2.28
N ASP A 536 -4.70 20.61 -1.93
CA ASP A 536 -5.19 21.94 -2.15
C ASP A 536 -5.41 22.64 -0.82
N ASP A 537 -4.63 23.64 -0.61
CA ASP A 537 -4.74 24.53 0.52
C ASP A 537 -4.82 26.00 0.06
N GLY A 538 -5.12 26.22 -1.23
CA GLY A 538 -5.10 27.54 -1.82
C GLY A 538 -3.69 28.14 -1.92
N SER A 539 -2.65 27.32 -1.78
CA SER A 539 -1.27 27.76 -1.85
C SER A 539 -0.90 28.19 -3.29
N PRO A 540 0.11 29.04 -3.45
CA PRO A 540 0.60 29.41 -4.78
C PRO A 540 0.93 28.17 -5.61
N ALA A 541 0.70 28.23 -6.92
CA ALA A 541 0.90 27.12 -7.85
C ALA A 541 2.29 26.46 -7.77
N SER A 542 3.30 27.18 -7.33
CA SER A 542 4.65 26.67 -7.07
C SER A 542 4.77 25.86 -5.77
N ALA A 543 3.88 26.05 -4.82
CA ALA A 543 3.90 25.33 -3.54
C ALA A 543 3.24 23.94 -3.65
N GLY A 544 2.19 23.79 -4.46
CA GLY A 544 1.47 22.53 -4.63
C GLY A 544 2.36 21.33 -5.00
N PRO A 545 3.16 21.38 -6.10
CA PRO A 545 4.06 20.28 -6.45
C PRO A 545 5.13 20.02 -5.39
N ARG A 546 5.63 21.05 -4.71
CA ARG A 546 6.63 20.94 -3.67
C ARG A 546 6.10 20.24 -2.42
N GLN A 547 4.86 20.56 -2.01
CA GLN A 547 4.18 19.84 -0.92
C GLN A 547 3.92 18.38 -1.30
N ALA A 548 3.45 18.14 -2.52
CA ALA A 548 3.24 16.81 -3.05
C ALA A 548 4.54 15.97 -2.99
N ARG A 549 5.67 16.56 -3.38
CA ARG A 549 6.98 15.89 -3.27
C ARG A 549 7.37 15.60 -1.83
N ALA A 550 7.13 16.53 -0.90
CA ALA A 550 7.40 16.30 0.50
C ALA A 550 6.65 15.08 1.02
N LEU A 551 5.36 14.97 0.72
CA LEU A 551 4.54 13.80 1.08
C LEU A 551 5.08 12.52 0.44
N LEU A 552 5.39 12.56 -0.86
CA LEU A 552 5.94 11.44 -1.59
C LEU A 552 7.25 10.93 -0.95
N TYR A 553 8.21 11.81 -0.70
CA TYR A 553 9.50 11.45 -0.12
C TYR A 553 9.35 10.79 1.25
N LEU A 554 8.51 11.36 2.09
CA LEU A 554 8.32 10.88 3.45
C LEU A 554 7.63 9.50 3.48
N ARG A 555 6.66 9.29 2.61
CA ARG A 555 5.91 8.03 2.56
C ARG A 555 6.64 6.92 1.80
N SER A 556 7.50 7.27 0.86
CA SER A 556 8.35 6.30 0.16
C SER A 556 9.28 5.49 1.07
N LEU A 557 9.44 5.91 2.32
CA LEU A 557 10.14 5.12 3.34
C LEU A 557 9.38 3.86 3.80
N ALA A 558 8.08 3.77 3.49
CA ALA A 558 7.25 2.64 3.89
C ALA A 558 6.39 2.09 2.74
N ILE A 559 5.92 2.96 1.85
CA ILE A 559 4.98 2.63 0.77
C ILE A 559 5.67 2.80 -0.58
N PRO A 560 5.49 1.88 -1.53
CA PRO A 560 6.06 2.03 -2.86
C PRO A 560 5.53 3.32 -3.51
N SER A 561 6.44 4.15 -3.99
CA SER A 561 6.10 5.47 -4.53
C SER A 561 5.16 5.38 -5.74
N GLU A 562 5.22 4.30 -6.50
CA GLU A 562 4.34 4.03 -7.64
C GLU A 562 2.90 3.68 -7.30
N ALA A 563 2.62 3.32 -6.04
CA ALA A 563 1.26 3.11 -5.55
C ALA A 563 0.57 4.41 -5.12
N MET A 564 1.32 5.49 -5.00
CA MET A 564 0.83 6.79 -4.53
C MET A 564 0.42 7.68 -5.72
N LEU A 565 -0.86 7.98 -5.84
CA LEU A 565 -1.38 8.98 -6.77
C LEU A 565 -1.43 10.33 -6.07
N ILE A 566 -0.71 11.30 -6.57
CA ILE A 566 -0.75 12.66 -6.01
C ILE A 566 -1.86 13.43 -6.71
N GLY A 567 -2.98 13.58 -6.03
CA GLY A 567 -4.05 14.48 -6.43
C GLY A 567 -3.52 15.92 -6.56
N ASN A 568 -4.16 16.72 -7.38
CA ASN A 568 -3.88 18.15 -7.54
C ASN A 568 -2.58 18.54 -8.30
N LEU A 569 -2.08 17.68 -9.17
CA LEU A 569 -1.09 18.09 -10.17
C LEU A 569 -1.78 18.57 -11.45
N GLN A 570 -2.28 19.82 -11.44
CA GLN A 570 -2.93 20.42 -12.61
C GLN A 570 -1.88 20.72 -13.69
N ALA A 571 -1.98 20.03 -14.83
CA ALA A 571 -0.94 20.01 -15.87
C ALA A 571 -0.68 21.38 -16.51
N GLU A 572 -1.70 22.26 -16.57
CA GLU A 572 -1.63 23.57 -17.21
C GLU A 572 -1.07 24.69 -16.31
N MET A 573 -0.89 24.42 -15.02
CA MET A 573 -0.39 25.44 -14.10
C MET A 573 1.10 25.73 -14.33
N ALA A 574 1.60 26.82 -13.76
CA ALA A 574 2.98 27.26 -13.94
C ALA A 574 4.01 26.15 -13.66
N SER A 575 5.11 26.18 -14.44
CA SER A 575 6.18 25.19 -14.41
C SER A 575 5.74 23.78 -14.83
N LEU A 576 5.50 23.59 -16.12
CA LEU A 576 5.20 22.28 -16.71
C LEU A 576 6.27 21.23 -16.37
N GLU A 577 7.54 21.65 -16.32
CA GLU A 577 8.68 20.78 -15.97
C GLU A 577 8.54 20.22 -14.57
N ASP A 578 8.20 21.08 -13.60
CA ASP A 578 8.04 20.69 -12.21
C ASP A 578 6.89 19.67 -12.04
N ARG A 579 5.77 19.89 -12.73
CA ARG A 579 4.61 18.99 -12.65
C ARG A 579 4.88 17.63 -13.26
N LEU A 580 5.45 17.62 -14.46
CA LEU A 580 5.85 16.37 -15.10
C LEU A 580 6.83 15.58 -14.22
N ALA A 581 7.86 16.25 -13.76
CA ALA A 581 8.91 15.62 -12.96
C ALA A 581 8.37 15.11 -11.60
N THR A 582 7.47 15.86 -10.97
CA THR A 582 6.80 15.40 -9.73
C THR A 582 5.97 14.13 -9.99
N ALA A 583 5.20 14.10 -11.08
CA ALA A 583 4.42 12.92 -11.46
C ALA A 583 5.31 11.68 -11.73
N MET A 584 6.53 11.87 -12.26
CA MET A 584 7.50 10.78 -12.48
C MET A 584 8.00 10.15 -11.18
N GLY A 585 7.90 10.85 -10.07
CA GLY A 585 8.27 10.35 -8.74
C GLY A 585 7.22 9.47 -8.07
N ALA A 586 5.98 9.47 -8.55
CA ALA A 586 4.81 8.79 -7.99
C ALA A 586 4.17 7.84 -9.01
N GLY A 587 2.97 7.36 -8.77
CA GLY A 587 2.06 6.89 -9.79
C GLY A 587 1.68 8.10 -10.67
N PRO A 588 1.99 8.10 -11.98
CA PRO A 588 1.87 9.32 -12.78
C PRO A 588 0.41 9.73 -12.99
N LEU A 589 0.00 10.82 -12.37
CA LEU A 589 -1.35 11.36 -12.45
C LEU A 589 -1.31 12.85 -12.80
N PHE A 590 -2.19 13.28 -13.68
CA PHE A 590 -2.48 14.69 -13.95
C PHE A 590 -3.96 14.98 -13.78
N LEU A 591 -4.22 16.19 -13.28
CA LEU A 591 -5.49 16.88 -13.32
C LEU A 591 -5.35 18.15 -14.17
N GLY A 592 -6.36 19.00 -14.11
CA GLY A 592 -6.32 20.32 -14.71
C GLY A 592 -7.05 20.44 -16.05
N ASP A 593 -7.25 21.65 -16.51
CA ASP A 593 -7.89 21.93 -17.80
C ASP A 593 -6.88 21.87 -18.93
N LEU A 594 -6.67 20.68 -19.50
CA LEU A 594 -5.71 20.44 -20.58
C LEU A 594 -5.97 21.28 -21.84
N ARG A 595 -7.15 21.87 -22.00
CA ARG A 595 -7.51 22.77 -23.12
C ARG A 595 -6.78 24.12 -23.03
N LYS A 596 -6.28 24.49 -21.83
CA LYS A 596 -5.47 25.70 -21.62
C LYS A 596 -4.03 25.53 -22.07
N LEU A 597 -3.57 24.30 -22.28
CA LEU A 597 -2.24 24.02 -22.83
C LEU A 597 -2.21 24.33 -24.32
N THR A 598 -1.17 25.05 -24.79
CA THR A 598 -0.93 25.19 -26.21
C THR A 598 -0.56 23.85 -26.86
N ALA A 599 -0.67 23.79 -28.19
CA ALA A 599 -0.28 22.59 -28.93
C ALA A 599 1.19 22.20 -28.67
N GLU A 600 2.08 23.17 -28.60
CA GLU A 600 3.51 22.98 -28.33
C GLU A 600 3.75 22.43 -26.93
N GLN A 601 2.98 22.88 -25.92
CA GLN A 601 3.05 22.39 -24.54
C GLN A 601 2.56 20.94 -24.43
N GLN A 602 1.46 20.63 -25.14
CA GLN A 602 0.96 19.24 -25.21
C GLN A 602 1.98 18.31 -25.87
N ASP A 603 2.61 18.78 -26.98
CA ASP A 603 3.66 18.02 -27.68
C ASP A 603 4.89 17.81 -26.80
N TRP A 604 5.29 18.83 -26.04
CA TRP A 604 6.39 18.76 -25.09
C TRP A 604 6.12 17.68 -24.01
N TYR A 605 4.94 17.68 -23.40
CA TYR A 605 4.54 16.60 -22.48
C TYR A 605 4.63 15.24 -23.17
N GLY A 606 4.07 15.14 -24.38
CA GLY A 606 4.07 13.90 -25.16
C GLY A 606 5.47 13.37 -25.47
N GLU A 607 6.42 14.26 -25.77
CA GLU A 607 7.83 13.89 -25.98
C GLU A 607 8.44 13.28 -24.70
N LYS A 608 8.29 13.98 -23.56
CA LYS A 608 8.89 13.57 -22.29
C LYS A 608 8.24 12.32 -21.70
N ILE A 609 6.90 12.21 -21.81
CA ILE A 609 6.17 11.01 -21.39
C ILE A 609 6.60 9.79 -22.21
N ARG A 610 6.71 9.92 -23.55
CA ARG A 610 7.21 8.83 -24.40
C ARG A 610 8.66 8.46 -24.09
N TRP A 611 9.51 9.44 -23.80
CA TRP A 611 10.88 9.18 -23.35
C TRP A 611 10.88 8.36 -22.05
N PHE A 612 10.11 8.75 -21.04
CA PHE A 612 10.06 8.05 -19.77
C PHE A 612 9.45 6.63 -19.88
N LYS A 613 8.43 6.46 -20.74
CA LYS A 613 7.87 5.14 -21.04
C LYS A 613 8.90 4.20 -21.66
N ARG A 614 9.68 4.66 -22.65
CA ARG A 614 10.77 3.86 -23.23
C ARG A 614 11.82 3.50 -22.19
N LEU A 615 12.20 4.46 -21.37
CA LEU A 615 13.17 4.21 -20.30
C LEU A 615 12.75 3.09 -19.36
N ARG A 616 11.47 3.10 -18.94
CA ARG A 616 10.90 2.07 -18.05
C ARG A 616 10.80 0.69 -18.71
N GLN A 617 10.69 0.61 -20.02
CA GLN A 617 10.72 -0.67 -20.73
C GLN A 617 12.09 -1.34 -20.67
N ASP A 618 13.15 -0.54 -20.67
CA ASP A 618 14.53 -1.03 -20.65
C ASP A 618 15.08 -1.24 -19.24
N ILE A 619 14.64 -0.41 -18.28
CA ILE A 619 15.19 -0.33 -16.93
C ILE A 619 14.07 -0.53 -15.88
N PRO A 620 14.26 -1.44 -14.92
CA PRO A 620 13.34 -1.58 -13.79
C PRO A 620 13.49 -0.42 -12.79
N LEU A 621 12.93 0.74 -13.11
CA LEU A 621 13.06 1.98 -12.34
C LEU A 621 12.41 1.94 -10.95
N LEU A 622 11.61 0.91 -10.65
CA LEU A 622 10.86 0.80 -9.40
C LEU A 622 11.57 -0.04 -8.34
N GLU A 623 12.80 -0.51 -8.61
CA GLU A 623 13.57 -1.27 -7.63
C GLU A 623 14.11 -0.42 -6.48
N GLY A 624 14.43 0.85 -6.72
CA GLY A 624 14.95 1.77 -5.71
C GLY A 624 14.42 3.20 -5.87
N PHE A 625 14.09 3.82 -4.74
CA PHE A 625 13.69 5.22 -4.68
C PHE A 625 14.52 5.98 -3.63
N PHE A 626 15.20 7.04 -4.06
CA PHE A 626 16.16 7.78 -3.25
C PHE A 626 15.81 9.27 -3.25
N PRO A 627 15.17 9.78 -2.19
CA PRO A 627 15.02 11.22 -2.00
C PRO A 627 16.37 11.92 -1.89
N LEU A 628 16.50 13.11 -2.48
CA LEU A 628 17.74 13.87 -2.60
C LEU A 628 17.59 15.33 -2.14
N GLY A 629 18.73 15.94 -1.79
CA GLY A 629 18.75 17.34 -1.37
C GLY A 629 17.98 17.59 -0.08
N ASN A 630 17.21 18.66 -0.03
CA ASN A 630 16.39 19.00 1.15
C ASN A 630 15.03 18.28 1.13
N TRP A 631 15.04 16.98 0.89
CA TRP A 631 13.85 16.15 0.70
C TRP A 631 12.91 16.09 1.92
N GLN A 632 13.43 16.23 3.14
CA GLN A 632 12.61 16.20 4.36
C GLN A 632 11.71 17.43 4.48
N GLN A 633 12.21 18.58 4.00
CA GLN A 633 11.48 19.83 3.99
C GLN A 633 11.79 20.61 2.69
N PRO A 634 11.24 20.18 1.54
CA PRO A 634 11.41 20.92 0.29
C PRO A 634 10.98 22.38 0.46
N GLY A 635 11.90 23.30 0.22
CA GLY A 635 11.69 24.75 0.44
C GLY A 635 11.93 25.56 -0.82
N ALA A 636 11.34 26.76 -0.86
CA ALA A 636 11.48 27.65 -2.02
C ALA A 636 12.96 27.98 -2.32
N ALA A 637 13.75 28.28 -1.30
CA ALA A 637 15.15 28.69 -1.46
C ALA A 637 16.15 27.52 -1.55
N THR A 638 15.68 26.27 -1.54
CA THR A 638 16.52 25.08 -1.57
C THR A 638 16.16 24.18 -2.75
N TRP A 639 17.05 23.29 -3.11
CA TRP A 639 16.77 22.25 -4.07
C TRP A 639 16.36 20.95 -3.39
N ASP A 640 15.54 20.19 -4.06
CA ASP A 640 15.19 18.81 -3.72
C ASP A 640 15.22 17.94 -4.96
N GLY A 641 15.02 16.64 -4.79
CA GLY A 641 14.99 15.73 -5.92
C GLY A 641 14.80 14.30 -5.50
N PHE A 642 14.84 13.41 -6.47
CA PHE A 642 14.85 11.97 -6.25
C PHE A 642 15.65 11.27 -7.35
N ALA A 643 16.08 10.04 -7.03
CA ALA A 643 16.55 9.10 -8.03
C ALA A 643 15.66 7.84 -8.01
N ARG A 644 15.31 7.34 -9.19
CA ARG A 644 14.73 6.01 -9.41
C ARG A 644 15.77 5.17 -10.12
N LEU A 645 16.17 4.08 -9.48
CA LEU A 645 17.31 3.27 -9.93
C LEU A 645 16.96 1.79 -9.93
N SER A 646 17.48 1.08 -10.91
CA SER A 646 17.60 -0.38 -10.86
C SER A 646 18.79 -0.79 -9.99
N ARG A 647 18.81 -2.05 -9.54
CA ARG A 647 19.97 -2.62 -8.84
C ARG A 647 21.27 -2.61 -9.66
N ARG A 648 21.18 -2.39 -10.97
CA ARG A 648 22.35 -2.20 -11.83
C ARG A 648 22.90 -0.77 -11.81
N GLY A 649 22.20 0.16 -11.13
CA GLY A 649 22.55 1.57 -11.08
C GLY A 649 22.05 2.39 -12.29
N GLU A 650 21.31 1.75 -13.20
CA GLU A 650 20.68 2.45 -14.31
C GLU A 650 19.37 3.10 -13.87
N GLY A 651 19.03 4.25 -14.43
CA GLY A 651 17.80 4.93 -14.09
C GLY A 651 17.78 6.42 -14.35
N ILE A 652 17.07 7.15 -13.50
CA ILE A 652 16.95 8.61 -13.58
C ILE A 652 17.29 9.28 -12.25
N ILE A 653 17.83 10.49 -12.36
CA ILE A 653 17.90 11.48 -11.27
C ILE A 653 17.08 12.69 -11.71
N VAL A 654 16.21 13.14 -10.84
CA VAL A 654 15.38 14.33 -11.04
C VAL A 654 15.71 15.36 -9.97
N LEU A 655 16.04 16.57 -10.37
CA LEU A 655 16.46 17.65 -9.48
C LEU A 655 15.57 18.88 -9.70
N PHE A 656 14.92 19.33 -8.65
CA PHE A 656 14.06 20.51 -8.64
C PHE A 656 14.83 21.71 -8.11
N LYS A 657 14.93 22.74 -8.91
CA LYS A 657 15.59 23.98 -8.52
C LYS A 657 14.77 24.82 -7.55
N ASN A 658 13.43 24.66 -7.62
CA ASN A 658 12.47 25.51 -6.91
C ASN A 658 12.71 27.01 -7.26
N GLU A 659 12.54 27.90 -6.29
CA GLU A 659 12.79 29.34 -6.45
C GLU A 659 14.26 29.72 -6.12
N SER A 660 15.13 28.72 -5.96
CA SER A 660 16.53 28.98 -5.62
C SER A 660 17.31 29.54 -6.80
N HIS A 661 18.32 30.35 -6.53
CA HIS A 661 19.26 30.86 -7.54
C HIS A 661 20.46 29.94 -7.75
N LEU A 662 20.35 28.68 -7.34
CA LEU A 662 21.42 27.71 -7.48
C LEU A 662 21.66 27.36 -8.96
N HIS A 663 22.91 27.41 -9.39
CA HIS A 663 23.32 26.99 -10.71
C HIS A 663 24.01 25.62 -10.72
N LYS A 664 24.30 25.10 -9.53
CA LYS A 664 25.04 23.86 -9.36
C LYS A 664 24.71 23.25 -8.00
N VAL A 665 24.54 21.94 -7.96
CA VAL A 665 24.26 21.17 -6.76
C VAL A 665 25.13 19.93 -6.69
N GLU A 666 25.43 19.48 -5.47
CA GLU A 666 26.10 18.20 -5.25
C GLU A 666 25.06 17.11 -5.07
N VAL A 667 25.13 16.07 -5.89
CA VAL A 667 24.25 14.90 -5.81
C VAL A 667 25.04 13.70 -5.30
N LYS A 668 24.57 13.11 -4.21
CA LYS A 668 25.15 11.90 -3.59
C LYS A 668 24.15 10.76 -3.63
N LEU A 669 24.62 9.60 -4.09
CA LEU A 669 23.88 8.34 -4.08
C LEU A 669 24.63 7.34 -3.17
N PRO A 670 24.47 7.41 -1.86
CA PRO A 670 25.40 6.76 -0.90
C PRO A 670 25.42 5.23 -1.00
N VAL A 671 24.43 4.63 -1.65
CA VAL A 671 24.31 3.17 -1.83
C VAL A 671 24.25 2.75 -3.29
N PHE A 672 25.00 3.44 -4.11
CA PHE A 672 25.07 3.18 -5.54
C PHE A 672 26.02 2.00 -5.86
N PRO A 673 25.71 1.12 -6.84
CA PRO A 673 26.56 -0.01 -7.20
C PRO A 673 27.90 0.40 -7.84
N ASP A 674 28.88 -0.51 -7.82
CA ASP A 674 30.12 -0.32 -8.55
C ASP A 674 29.90 -0.43 -10.06
N GLY A 675 30.76 0.23 -10.83
CA GLY A 675 30.68 0.24 -12.29
C GLY A 675 31.04 1.58 -12.89
N THR A 676 30.88 1.68 -14.20
CA THR A 676 31.06 2.90 -14.98
C THR A 676 29.74 3.28 -15.62
N PHE A 677 29.33 4.52 -15.47
CA PHE A 677 28.01 5.01 -15.84
C PHE A 677 28.08 6.25 -16.69
N HIS A 678 27.29 6.28 -17.74
CA HIS A 678 27.09 7.43 -18.61
C HIS A 678 25.91 8.28 -18.12
N VAL A 679 26.17 9.53 -17.83
CA VAL A 679 25.15 10.48 -17.33
C VAL A 679 24.83 11.50 -18.42
N ARG A 680 23.54 11.62 -18.77
CA ARG A 680 23.04 12.50 -19.81
C ARG A 680 21.85 13.30 -19.34
N SER A 681 21.78 14.58 -19.66
CA SER A 681 20.59 15.40 -19.44
C SER A 681 19.48 15.02 -20.43
N ALA A 682 18.32 14.67 -19.93
CA ALA A 682 17.10 14.47 -20.74
C ALA A 682 16.41 15.79 -21.09
N MET A 683 16.78 16.90 -20.41
CA MET A 683 16.27 18.22 -20.73
C MET A 683 16.96 18.82 -21.95
N THR A 684 18.29 18.77 -21.99
CA THR A 684 19.09 19.39 -23.02
C THR A 684 19.69 18.41 -24.05
N GLY A 685 19.68 17.11 -23.73
CA GLY A 685 20.35 16.07 -24.52
C GLY A 685 21.88 16.04 -24.36
N GLN A 686 22.46 16.91 -23.53
CA GLN A 686 23.89 16.98 -23.32
C GLN A 686 24.43 15.84 -22.49
N VAL A 687 25.63 15.37 -22.83
CA VAL A 687 26.38 14.42 -22.02
C VAL A 687 27.00 15.15 -20.84
N VAL A 688 26.62 14.80 -19.62
CA VAL A 688 27.19 15.35 -18.39
C VAL A 688 28.58 14.74 -18.14
N GLY A 689 28.75 13.47 -18.50
CA GLY A 689 30.03 12.77 -18.46
C GLY A 689 29.88 11.30 -18.08
N THR A 690 31.03 10.64 -18.02
CA THR A 690 31.14 9.27 -17.49
C THR A 690 31.55 9.35 -16.02
N ARG A 691 30.93 8.55 -15.16
CA ARG A 691 31.15 8.51 -13.71
C ARG A 691 31.31 7.09 -13.23
N THR A 692 32.15 6.89 -12.24
CA THR A 692 32.22 5.62 -11.52
C THR A 692 31.14 5.56 -10.43
N GLY A 693 30.77 4.35 -10.00
CA GLY A 693 29.87 4.19 -8.88
C GLY A 693 30.41 4.83 -7.59
N GLU A 694 31.73 4.81 -7.40
CA GLU A 694 32.35 5.48 -6.26
C GLU A 694 32.21 7.00 -6.29
N GLU A 695 32.40 7.64 -7.46
CA GLU A 695 32.17 9.09 -7.63
C GLU A 695 30.71 9.45 -7.33
N LEU A 696 29.76 8.62 -7.76
CA LEU A 696 28.34 8.83 -7.47
C LEU A 696 28.01 8.69 -5.97
N ARG A 697 28.71 7.81 -5.25
CA ARG A 697 28.56 7.69 -3.78
C ARG A 697 29.21 8.87 -3.05
N GLN A 698 30.36 9.34 -3.49
CA GLN A 698 31.07 10.47 -2.86
C GLN A 698 30.40 11.81 -3.16
N GLY A 699 29.76 11.93 -4.31
CA GLY A 699 29.05 13.11 -4.77
C GLY A 699 29.61 13.71 -6.05
N ILE A 700 28.71 13.97 -6.96
CA ILE A 700 29.04 14.63 -8.23
C ILE A 700 28.38 15.99 -8.31
N GLN A 701 29.06 16.91 -8.98
CA GLN A 701 28.52 18.24 -9.21
C GLN A 701 27.67 18.25 -10.48
N ILE A 702 26.40 18.60 -10.32
CA ILE A 702 25.45 18.76 -11.44
C ILE A 702 25.14 20.22 -11.64
N ARG A 703 25.23 20.68 -12.90
CA ARG A 703 24.81 22.00 -13.29
C ARG A 703 23.29 22.05 -13.43
N LEU A 704 22.66 23.07 -12.86
CA LEU A 704 21.24 23.36 -13.05
C LEU A 704 21.12 24.47 -14.09
N PRO A 705 20.65 24.19 -15.33
CA PRO A 705 20.53 25.20 -16.36
C PRO A 705 19.62 26.36 -15.91
N PRO A 706 19.98 27.62 -16.16
CA PRO A 706 19.18 28.77 -15.71
C PRO A 706 17.77 28.78 -16.32
N GLU A 707 17.65 28.30 -17.54
CA GLU A 707 16.41 28.24 -18.33
C GLU A 707 15.41 27.18 -17.88
N HIS A 708 15.87 26.18 -17.09
CA HIS A 708 15.04 25.08 -16.61
C HIS A 708 14.78 25.16 -15.12
N GLN A 709 13.57 24.77 -14.68
CA GLN A 709 13.21 24.64 -13.28
C GLN A 709 13.59 23.25 -12.74
N VAL A 710 13.74 22.27 -13.64
CA VAL A 710 14.05 20.89 -13.33
C VAL A 710 15.21 20.41 -14.20
N GLU A 711 16.11 19.63 -13.64
CA GLU A 711 17.07 18.83 -14.41
C GLU A 711 16.72 17.35 -14.26
N MET A 712 16.64 16.66 -15.38
CA MET A 712 16.39 15.22 -15.45
C MET A 712 17.60 14.54 -16.07
N LEU A 713 18.24 13.66 -15.34
CA LEU A 713 19.41 12.94 -15.79
C LEU A 713 19.10 11.47 -16.01
N GLU A 714 19.44 10.94 -17.16
CA GLU A 714 19.45 9.51 -17.45
C GLU A 714 20.83 8.95 -17.12
N ILE A 715 20.84 7.80 -16.41
CA ILE A 715 22.04 7.05 -16.08
C ILE A 715 21.98 5.68 -16.77
N ARG A 716 23.02 5.33 -17.51
CA ARG A 716 23.18 4.04 -18.17
C ARG A 716 24.58 3.46 -17.91
N THR A 717 24.69 2.13 -17.94
CA THR A 717 25.98 1.41 -17.94
C THR A 717 26.72 1.49 -19.26
#